data_016599f47841e28ea2fdd774df31a416
#
_entry.id   016599f47841e28ea2fdd774df31a416
#
_cell.length_a   1.000
_cell.length_b   1.000
_cell.length_c   1.000
_cell.angle_alpha   90.00
_cell.angle_beta   90.00
_cell.angle_gamma   90.00
#
_symmetry.space_group_name_H-M   'P 1'
#
loop_
_entity.id
_entity.type
_entity.pdbx_description
1 polymer ?
#
loop_
_entity_poly.entity_id
_entity_poly.type
_entity_poly.pdbx_seq_one_letter_code
_entity_poly.pdbx_strand_id
1 'polypeptide(L)'
;MNEELDKKEILTNYLNLVSFGNHAYGVEAAARTYFDSHAADLTVPQAAMLAGMVQSSERLNPFTNEEEVLDRRNVVLQSMVDNGYLEQAEADEYEGEELGVGKQPSTLDNGCIGAGDRGFFCDFVLQYLEEKGIDQDQLAHGGYTVKTTLDPQVQDTALSAVQSHTNPDAQGVAEVMNVIEPGTSDRKVLAMVSSRAYGLDQDNNETLLPQPNSLVGNGAGSVFKTFTAAAAIEAGYGIKNTVDVPTRYEAEGLGHGGADNCPANRYCVENAGNYKATMSLQEALAHSPNTPFIKLTEQVGVAPIVDMAVRLGLRSYGDKGTFDKDTSIAQRTKDANSGSFTLGPTPVNPLELSNVGATIASNGRWCEPNPIDKVLDKNGNEVYLKETPCEQAVDQDVAHALSNALSEDATQGTAKDAAQAAGFSSPIAAKTGTTESNQSSAFLGFNDGLAAAPYIYNDGTDTQPLCTSPVRQCTGTGNLFGGLEPAQTFFTMASQLPQATQSGLPNYNKKYDDGTTGDKLLDSVRGQSESQARSALEARGYVVKTSRVVGGDVPYGRVVRAITGKDGKKEGAEITLQLSDGSPATQSPSSGVGSANATGAQNNTGSANTTGVSNEGGHGAGDFNLSPEDFGIRQEDIDNFRNDIRSLLGR
;
A
#
# COMPACT_ATOMS: atom_id res chain seq x y z
N MET A 1 -42.28 -29.39 0.38
CA MET A 1 -42.23 -28.01 0.88
C MET A 1 -43.28 -27.75 1.99
N ASN A 2 -44.55 -28.03 1.81
CA ASN A 2 -45.60 -27.72 2.83
C ASN A 2 -45.50 -28.55 4.12
N GLU A 3 -44.66 -29.59 4.19
CA GLU A 3 -44.43 -30.44 5.37
C GLU A 3 -43.15 -30.05 6.13
N GLU A 4 -42.28 -29.21 5.54
CA GLU A 4 -41.00 -28.83 6.08
C GLU A 4 -40.88 -27.34 6.40
N LEU A 5 -41.64 -26.48 5.72
CA LEU A 5 -41.65 -25.01 5.90
C LEU A 5 -43.05 -24.52 6.23
N ASP A 6 -43.15 -23.51 7.09
CA ASP A 6 -44.44 -22.85 7.33
C ASP A 6 -44.83 -21.92 6.15
N LYS A 7 -46.12 -21.49 6.12
CA LYS A 7 -46.63 -20.66 5.02
C LYS A 7 -45.93 -19.31 4.91
N LYS A 8 -45.48 -18.76 6.03
CA LYS A 8 -44.76 -17.47 6.07
C LYS A 8 -43.36 -17.62 5.49
N GLU A 9 -42.67 -18.69 5.82
CA GLU A 9 -41.35 -19.02 5.27
C GLU A 9 -41.42 -19.25 3.74
N ILE A 10 -42.43 -19.99 3.29
CA ILE A 10 -42.67 -20.22 1.85
C ILE A 10 -42.92 -18.89 1.13
N LEU A 11 -43.75 -18.00 1.68
CA LEU A 11 -44.04 -16.70 1.09
C LEU A 11 -42.78 -15.80 1.11
N THR A 12 -42.05 -15.79 2.20
CA THR A 12 -40.79 -15.01 2.31
C THR A 12 -39.78 -15.46 1.26
N ASN A 13 -39.58 -16.77 1.12
CA ASN A 13 -38.66 -17.31 0.12
C ASN A 13 -39.12 -17.00 -1.30
N TYR A 14 -40.43 -17.12 -1.56
CA TYR A 14 -41.00 -16.77 -2.86
C TYR A 14 -40.78 -15.30 -3.20
N LEU A 15 -41.10 -14.37 -2.29
CA LEU A 15 -40.96 -12.94 -2.49
C LEU A 15 -39.49 -12.50 -2.65
N ASN A 16 -38.56 -13.26 -2.12
CA ASN A 16 -37.11 -12.98 -2.28
C ASN A 16 -36.51 -13.55 -3.58
N LEU A 17 -37.17 -14.52 -4.22
CA LEU A 17 -36.60 -15.22 -5.39
C LEU A 17 -37.30 -14.90 -6.71
N VAL A 18 -38.57 -14.48 -6.66
CA VAL A 18 -39.39 -14.30 -7.88
C VAL A 18 -38.88 -13.12 -8.71
N SER A 19 -38.86 -13.29 -10.04
CA SER A 19 -38.52 -12.21 -10.97
C SER A 19 -39.69 -11.28 -11.19
N PHE A 20 -39.47 -9.98 -11.04
CA PHE A 20 -40.40 -8.90 -11.34
C PHE A 20 -40.12 -8.22 -12.68
N GLY A 21 -39.22 -8.74 -13.52
CA GLY A 21 -38.74 -8.09 -14.75
C GLY A 21 -37.68 -7.03 -14.51
N ASN A 22 -37.13 -6.46 -15.59
CA ASN A 22 -36.05 -5.46 -15.53
C ASN A 22 -34.89 -5.87 -14.59
N HIS A 23 -34.52 -7.15 -14.60
CA HIS A 23 -33.49 -7.75 -13.73
C HIS A 23 -33.75 -7.65 -12.21
N ALA A 24 -34.97 -7.28 -11.79
CA ALA A 24 -35.35 -7.22 -10.39
C ALA A 24 -35.79 -8.60 -9.89
N TYR A 25 -34.96 -9.26 -9.12
CA TYR A 25 -35.25 -10.51 -8.42
C TYR A 25 -35.50 -10.22 -6.94
N GLY A 26 -36.69 -10.61 -6.49
CA GLY A 26 -37.18 -10.31 -5.14
C GLY A 26 -37.90 -8.95 -5.04
N VAL A 27 -38.78 -8.87 -4.04
CA VAL A 27 -39.67 -7.72 -3.84
C VAL A 27 -38.93 -6.44 -3.47
N GLU A 28 -37.83 -6.53 -2.74
CA GLU A 28 -36.99 -5.37 -2.40
C GLU A 28 -36.32 -4.78 -3.64
N ALA A 29 -35.73 -5.63 -4.49
CA ALA A 29 -35.15 -5.19 -5.76
C ALA A 29 -36.24 -4.58 -6.66
N ALA A 30 -37.44 -5.16 -6.71
CA ALA A 30 -38.57 -4.61 -7.48
C ALA A 30 -39.01 -3.25 -6.95
N ALA A 31 -39.17 -3.07 -5.63
CA ALA A 31 -39.53 -1.80 -5.03
C ALA A 31 -38.50 -0.69 -5.37
N ARG A 32 -37.20 -1.01 -5.35
CA ARG A 32 -36.16 -0.10 -5.79
C ARG A 32 -36.21 0.22 -7.27
N THR A 33 -36.36 -0.81 -8.12
CA THR A 33 -36.35 -0.66 -9.58
C THR A 33 -37.53 0.18 -10.09
N TYR A 34 -38.70 -0.02 -9.54
CA TYR A 34 -39.92 0.61 -10.05
C TYR A 34 -40.28 1.91 -9.34
N PHE A 35 -39.99 2.04 -8.03
CA PHE A 35 -40.47 3.13 -7.18
C PHE A 35 -39.36 3.89 -6.44
N ASP A 36 -38.11 3.47 -6.57
CA ASP A 36 -36.96 4.01 -5.78
C ASP A 36 -37.26 4.03 -4.26
N SER A 37 -37.88 2.95 -3.78
CA SER A 37 -38.40 2.81 -2.40
C SER A 37 -38.03 1.44 -1.83
N HIS A 38 -38.11 1.29 -0.51
CA HIS A 38 -38.01 -0.01 0.15
C HIS A 38 -39.33 -0.80 0.03
N ALA A 39 -39.23 -2.14 0.03
CA ALA A 39 -40.42 -2.99 0.02
C ALA A 39 -41.36 -2.74 1.21
N ALA A 40 -40.80 -2.37 2.37
CA ALA A 40 -41.54 -2.05 3.58
C ALA A 40 -42.34 -0.74 3.49
N ASP A 41 -41.98 0.16 2.56
CA ASP A 41 -42.54 1.49 2.39
C ASP A 41 -43.54 1.56 1.19
N LEU A 42 -43.77 0.42 0.53
CA LEU A 42 -44.69 0.34 -0.59
C LEU A 42 -46.12 0.71 -0.18
N THR A 43 -46.77 1.54 -0.99
CA THR A 43 -48.21 1.80 -0.86
C THR A 43 -49.01 0.58 -1.32
N VAL A 44 -50.32 0.52 -0.97
CA VAL A 44 -51.20 -0.57 -1.38
C VAL A 44 -51.27 -0.74 -2.91
N PRO A 45 -51.47 0.34 -3.73
CA PRO A 45 -51.46 0.21 -5.17
C PRO A 45 -50.11 -0.22 -5.75
N GLN A 46 -48.99 0.21 -5.18
CA GLN A 46 -47.66 -0.24 -5.58
C GLN A 46 -47.44 -1.73 -5.30
N ALA A 47 -47.82 -2.20 -4.11
CA ALA A 47 -47.75 -3.61 -3.75
C ALA A 47 -48.66 -4.47 -4.63
N ALA A 48 -49.88 -3.97 -4.94
CA ALA A 48 -50.81 -4.64 -5.85
C ALA A 48 -50.26 -4.73 -7.29
N MET A 49 -49.60 -3.69 -7.77
CA MET A 49 -48.91 -3.71 -9.06
C MET A 49 -47.84 -4.82 -9.10
N LEU A 50 -46.90 -4.83 -8.13
CA LEU A 50 -45.85 -5.86 -8.08
C LEU A 50 -46.45 -7.27 -7.99
N ALA A 51 -47.47 -7.49 -7.14
CA ALA A 51 -48.16 -8.77 -7.03
C ALA A 51 -48.80 -9.20 -8.36
N GLY A 52 -49.33 -8.24 -9.11
CA GLY A 52 -49.89 -8.48 -10.44
C GLY A 52 -48.88 -8.87 -11.50
N MET A 53 -47.70 -8.25 -11.45
CA MET A 53 -46.61 -8.47 -12.41
C MET A 53 -46.01 -9.88 -12.38
N VAL A 54 -46.03 -10.55 -11.22
CA VAL A 54 -45.43 -11.89 -11.05
C VAL A 54 -46.06 -12.94 -12.01
N GLN A 55 -47.27 -12.71 -12.50
CA GLN A 55 -47.89 -13.60 -13.46
C GLN A 55 -47.13 -13.67 -14.79
N SER A 56 -46.56 -12.56 -15.26
CA SER A 56 -45.78 -12.48 -16.49
C SER A 56 -44.99 -11.18 -16.50
N SER A 57 -43.87 -11.15 -15.80
CA SER A 57 -43.06 -9.94 -15.52
C SER A 57 -42.52 -9.25 -16.79
N GLU A 58 -42.26 -9.99 -17.87
CA GLU A 58 -41.84 -9.43 -19.15
C GLU A 58 -43.02 -8.71 -19.89
N ARG A 59 -44.20 -9.31 -19.90
CA ARG A 59 -45.37 -8.72 -20.55
C ARG A 59 -45.97 -7.57 -19.73
N LEU A 60 -46.02 -7.75 -18.42
CA LEU A 60 -46.55 -6.77 -17.46
C LEU A 60 -45.43 -5.84 -16.99
N ASN A 61 -44.69 -5.24 -17.93
CA ASN A 61 -43.64 -4.27 -17.66
C ASN A 61 -44.22 -2.84 -17.77
N PRO A 62 -44.27 -2.06 -16.69
CA PRO A 62 -44.93 -0.75 -16.68
C PRO A 62 -44.28 0.29 -17.60
N PHE A 63 -43.01 0.10 -17.97
CA PHE A 63 -42.31 1.00 -18.88
C PHE A 63 -42.62 0.76 -20.36
N THR A 64 -43.16 -0.40 -20.70
CA THR A 64 -43.48 -0.78 -22.09
C THR A 64 -44.97 -1.06 -22.33
N ASN A 65 -45.69 -1.45 -21.28
CA ASN A 65 -47.11 -1.89 -21.38
C ASN A 65 -47.92 -1.35 -20.19
N GLU A 66 -47.90 -0.05 -19.95
CA GLU A 66 -48.51 0.62 -18.80
C GLU A 66 -50.00 0.29 -18.64
N GLU A 67 -50.79 0.31 -19.74
CA GLU A 67 -52.22 0.02 -19.73
C GLU A 67 -52.53 -1.41 -19.23
N GLU A 68 -51.79 -2.42 -19.71
CA GLU A 68 -51.96 -3.80 -19.24
C GLU A 68 -51.56 -3.98 -17.78
N VAL A 69 -50.58 -3.21 -17.30
CA VAL A 69 -50.16 -3.25 -15.90
C VAL A 69 -51.18 -2.57 -14.99
N LEU A 70 -51.80 -1.45 -15.43
CA LEU A 70 -52.92 -0.81 -14.73
C LEU A 70 -54.08 -1.77 -14.58
N ASP A 71 -54.50 -2.39 -15.69
CA ASP A 71 -55.62 -3.38 -15.68
C ASP A 71 -55.30 -4.52 -14.71
N ARG A 72 -54.06 -5.03 -14.73
CA ARG A 72 -53.65 -6.14 -13.87
C ARG A 72 -53.58 -5.74 -12.39
N ARG A 73 -53.07 -4.53 -12.07
CA ARG A 73 -53.12 -3.97 -10.72
C ARG A 73 -54.54 -3.89 -10.19
N ASN A 74 -55.47 -3.40 -10.99
CA ASN A 74 -56.87 -3.23 -10.62
C ASN A 74 -57.53 -4.60 -10.34
N VAL A 75 -57.20 -5.64 -11.11
CA VAL A 75 -57.63 -7.02 -10.81
C VAL A 75 -57.12 -7.49 -9.44
N VAL A 76 -55.91 -7.13 -9.06
CA VAL A 76 -55.38 -7.47 -7.73
C VAL A 76 -56.09 -6.70 -6.63
N LEU A 77 -56.32 -5.39 -6.82
CA LEU A 77 -57.09 -4.56 -5.87
C LEU A 77 -58.48 -5.11 -5.64
N GLN A 78 -59.19 -5.47 -6.73
CA GLN A 78 -60.51 -6.09 -6.61
C GLN A 78 -60.46 -7.45 -5.89
N SER A 79 -59.43 -8.27 -6.15
CA SER A 79 -59.24 -9.53 -5.42
C SER A 79 -58.99 -9.30 -3.92
N MET A 80 -58.34 -8.20 -3.53
CA MET A 80 -58.19 -7.82 -2.13
C MET A 80 -59.53 -7.46 -1.49
N VAL A 81 -60.41 -6.76 -2.22
CA VAL A 81 -61.79 -6.46 -1.77
C VAL A 81 -62.58 -7.75 -1.59
N ASP A 82 -62.59 -8.63 -2.60
CA ASP A 82 -63.32 -9.89 -2.58
C ASP A 82 -62.93 -10.81 -1.41
N ASN A 83 -61.70 -10.68 -0.93
CA ASN A 83 -61.15 -11.44 0.20
C ASN A 83 -61.16 -10.65 1.52
N GLY A 84 -61.70 -9.46 1.56
CA GLY A 84 -61.88 -8.64 2.77
C GLY A 84 -60.58 -8.01 3.31
N TYR A 85 -59.60 -7.81 2.47
CA TYR A 85 -58.33 -7.12 2.81
C TYR A 85 -58.37 -5.63 2.49
N LEU A 86 -59.37 -5.16 1.68
CA LEU A 86 -59.52 -3.78 1.27
C LEU A 86 -61.02 -3.45 1.18
N GLU A 87 -61.39 -2.23 1.51
CA GLU A 87 -62.75 -1.75 1.31
C GLU A 87 -62.97 -1.32 -0.15
N GLN A 88 -64.21 -1.50 -0.72
CA GLN A 88 -64.49 -1.15 -2.12
C GLN A 88 -64.18 0.33 -2.43
N ALA A 89 -64.49 1.24 -1.51
CA ALA A 89 -64.26 2.67 -1.71
C ALA A 89 -62.76 3.03 -1.82
N GLU A 90 -61.90 2.31 -1.10
CA GLU A 90 -60.45 2.47 -1.19
C GLU A 90 -59.92 1.89 -2.50
N ALA A 91 -60.44 0.75 -2.94
CA ALA A 91 -60.08 0.16 -4.22
C ALA A 91 -60.44 1.09 -5.38
N ASP A 92 -61.66 1.67 -5.37
CA ASP A 92 -62.13 2.62 -6.40
C ASP A 92 -61.25 3.88 -6.46
N GLU A 93 -60.72 4.35 -5.31
CA GLU A 93 -59.75 5.46 -5.24
C GLU A 93 -58.42 5.07 -5.88
N TYR A 94 -57.85 3.93 -5.49
CA TYR A 94 -56.58 3.42 -6.00
C TYR A 94 -56.61 3.04 -7.48
N GLU A 95 -57.78 2.59 -8.00
CA GLU A 95 -57.96 2.30 -9.43
C GLU A 95 -57.80 3.55 -10.29
N GLY A 96 -58.12 4.73 -9.73
CA GLY A 96 -57.94 6.03 -10.39
C GLY A 96 -56.52 6.59 -10.37
N GLU A 97 -55.62 5.99 -9.61
CA GLU A 97 -54.26 6.46 -9.50
C GLU A 97 -53.34 5.94 -10.63
N GLU A 98 -52.38 6.75 -11.05
CA GLU A 98 -51.29 6.31 -11.92
C GLU A 98 -50.46 5.21 -11.22
N LEU A 99 -49.62 4.47 -11.98
CA LEU A 99 -48.78 3.41 -11.41
C LEU A 99 -47.72 3.94 -10.43
N GLY A 100 -47.37 5.21 -10.52
CA GLY A 100 -46.36 5.83 -9.66
C GLY A 100 -44.93 5.35 -9.89
N VAL A 101 -44.67 4.75 -11.06
CA VAL A 101 -43.31 4.32 -11.46
C VAL A 101 -42.49 5.50 -11.98
N GLY A 102 -41.17 5.41 -11.91
CA GLY A 102 -40.26 6.37 -12.50
C GLY A 102 -40.38 6.43 -14.03
N LYS A 103 -39.66 7.34 -14.69
CA LYS A 103 -39.66 7.45 -16.17
C LYS A 103 -38.94 6.28 -16.85
N GLN A 104 -38.08 5.61 -16.16
CA GLN A 104 -37.32 4.43 -16.57
C GLN A 104 -36.98 3.58 -15.33
N PRO A 105 -36.65 2.29 -15.50
CA PRO A 105 -36.24 1.47 -14.39
C PRO A 105 -35.06 2.13 -13.67
N SER A 106 -35.13 2.21 -12.35
CA SER A 106 -33.95 2.49 -11.58
C SER A 106 -33.03 1.28 -11.69
N THR A 107 -31.89 1.45 -12.31
CA THR A 107 -30.88 0.39 -12.33
C THR A 107 -30.19 0.41 -10.97
N LEU A 108 -30.35 -0.67 -10.20
CA LEU A 108 -29.47 -0.92 -9.08
C LEU A 108 -28.08 -1.16 -9.69
N ASP A 109 -27.15 -0.26 -9.37
CA ASP A 109 -25.76 -0.47 -9.77
C ASP A 109 -25.29 -1.79 -9.19
N ASN A 110 -24.64 -2.62 -10.03
CA ASN A 110 -24.18 -3.93 -9.62
C ASN A 110 -22.97 -3.82 -8.67
N GLY A 111 -23.05 -4.49 -7.53
CA GLY A 111 -21.95 -4.61 -6.60
C GLY A 111 -21.46 -3.26 -6.05
N CYS A 112 -20.16 -3.10 -5.95
CA CYS A 112 -19.54 -1.93 -5.33
C CYS A 112 -19.63 -0.63 -6.17
N ILE A 113 -20.04 -0.69 -7.44
CA ILE A 113 -20.33 0.50 -8.26
C ILE A 113 -21.47 1.30 -7.60
N GLY A 114 -22.49 0.61 -7.08
CA GLY A 114 -23.60 1.24 -6.36
C GLY A 114 -23.20 1.94 -5.06
N ALA A 115 -22.00 1.68 -4.54
CA ALA A 115 -21.47 2.39 -3.39
C ALA A 115 -20.88 3.77 -3.74
N GLY A 116 -20.80 4.14 -5.03
CA GLY A 116 -20.30 5.44 -5.50
C GLY A 116 -18.90 5.72 -4.96
N ASP A 117 -18.73 6.85 -4.27
CA ASP A 117 -17.45 7.28 -3.68
C ASP A 117 -16.86 6.32 -2.63
N ARG A 118 -17.59 5.27 -2.23
CA ARG A 118 -17.14 4.21 -1.32
C ARG A 118 -16.83 2.91 -2.09
N GLY A 119 -16.83 2.93 -3.43
CA GLY A 119 -16.68 1.73 -4.27
C GLY A 119 -15.39 0.96 -4.00
N PHE A 120 -14.24 1.65 -3.89
CA PHE A 120 -12.96 1.00 -3.55
C PHE A 120 -12.96 0.37 -2.15
N PHE A 121 -13.58 1.04 -1.18
CA PHE A 121 -13.71 0.49 0.17
C PHE A 121 -14.65 -0.73 0.18
N CYS A 122 -15.78 -0.66 -0.54
CA CYS A 122 -16.71 -1.77 -0.71
C CYS A 122 -16.00 -2.99 -1.33
N ASP A 123 -15.22 -2.79 -2.40
CA ASP A 123 -14.46 -3.86 -3.05
C ASP A 123 -13.44 -4.50 -2.08
N PHE A 124 -12.73 -3.69 -1.32
CA PHE A 124 -11.82 -4.18 -0.28
C PHE A 124 -12.54 -4.98 0.81
N VAL A 125 -13.76 -4.57 1.22
CA VAL A 125 -14.60 -5.34 2.16
C VAL A 125 -14.92 -6.72 1.60
N LEU A 126 -15.28 -6.81 0.32
CA LEU A 126 -15.59 -8.10 -0.32
C LEU A 126 -14.36 -9.01 -0.39
N GLN A 127 -13.20 -8.48 -0.80
CA GLN A 127 -11.94 -9.22 -0.81
C GLN A 127 -11.58 -9.72 0.60
N TYR A 128 -11.68 -8.86 1.60
CA TYR A 128 -11.38 -9.22 2.98
C TYR A 128 -12.30 -10.32 3.51
N LEU A 129 -13.61 -10.25 3.24
CA LEU A 129 -14.58 -11.29 3.64
C LEU A 129 -14.26 -12.63 2.99
N GLU A 130 -13.92 -12.64 1.70
CA GLU A 130 -13.52 -13.87 0.98
C GLU A 130 -12.27 -14.50 1.60
N GLU A 131 -11.24 -13.70 1.91
CA GLU A 131 -10.04 -14.17 2.62
C GLU A 131 -10.34 -14.71 4.02
N LYS A 132 -11.36 -14.18 4.70
CA LYS A 132 -11.81 -14.62 6.02
C LYS A 132 -12.81 -15.76 5.98
N GLY A 133 -13.19 -16.24 4.79
CA GLY A 133 -14.00 -17.44 4.57
C GLY A 133 -15.49 -17.19 4.38
N ILE A 134 -15.90 -15.96 4.05
CA ILE A 134 -17.25 -15.64 3.59
C ILE A 134 -17.16 -15.23 2.13
N ASP A 135 -17.43 -16.16 1.23
CA ASP A 135 -17.40 -15.95 -0.20
C ASP A 135 -18.63 -15.17 -0.72
N GLN A 136 -18.59 -14.78 -2.00
CA GLN A 136 -19.66 -14.00 -2.63
C GLN A 136 -21.01 -14.75 -2.66
N ASP A 137 -20.99 -16.07 -2.85
CA ASP A 137 -22.23 -16.88 -2.84
C ASP A 137 -22.85 -16.89 -1.43
N GLN A 138 -22.03 -17.01 -0.39
CA GLN A 138 -22.48 -16.92 0.99
C GLN A 138 -23.06 -15.53 1.30
N LEU A 139 -22.40 -14.45 0.83
CA LEU A 139 -22.91 -13.10 0.99
C LEU A 139 -24.25 -12.91 0.29
N ALA A 140 -24.39 -13.37 -0.95
CA ALA A 140 -25.60 -13.23 -1.75
C ALA A 140 -26.81 -13.97 -1.15
N HIS A 141 -26.57 -15.11 -0.51
CA HIS A 141 -27.65 -16.01 -0.03
C HIS A 141 -27.76 -16.06 1.51
N GLY A 142 -26.74 -15.61 2.24
CA GLY A 142 -26.65 -15.77 3.70
C GLY A 142 -27.49 -14.78 4.51
N GLY A 143 -27.92 -13.68 3.90
CA GLY A 143 -28.64 -12.60 4.61
C GLY A 143 -27.79 -11.93 5.68
N TYR A 144 -26.50 -11.77 5.42
CA TYR A 144 -25.57 -11.11 6.33
C TYR A 144 -25.79 -9.60 6.38
N THR A 145 -25.53 -9.02 7.55
CA THR A 145 -25.33 -7.59 7.72
C THR A 145 -23.87 -7.35 8.06
N VAL A 146 -23.13 -6.72 7.16
CA VAL A 146 -21.72 -6.36 7.36
C VAL A 146 -21.65 -4.92 7.83
N LYS A 147 -21.17 -4.71 9.06
CA LYS A 147 -20.85 -3.38 9.58
C LYS A 147 -19.37 -3.13 9.38
N THR A 148 -19.06 -2.03 8.72
CA THR A 148 -17.69 -1.69 8.34
C THR A 148 -17.07 -0.69 9.30
N THR A 149 -15.76 -0.52 9.23
CA THR A 149 -15.00 0.49 10.00
C THR A 149 -14.95 1.84 9.30
N LEU A 150 -15.53 1.97 8.09
CA LEU A 150 -15.56 3.22 7.35
C LEU A 150 -16.18 4.33 8.21
N ASP A 151 -15.45 5.44 8.35
CA ASP A 151 -15.96 6.67 8.93
C ASP A 151 -16.36 7.63 7.80
N PRO A 152 -17.66 7.95 7.64
CA PRO A 152 -18.12 8.80 6.55
C PRO A 152 -17.47 10.19 6.52
N GLN A 153 -17.19 10.77 7.70
CA GLN A 153 -16.54 12.09 7.78
C GLN A 153 -15.08 12.00 7.31
N VAL A 154 -14.36 10.95 7.72
CA VAL A 154 -12.97 10.73 7.30
C VAL A 154 -12.92 10.45 5.81
N GLN A 155 -13.82 9.60 5.30
CA GLN A 155 -13.92 9.26 3.87
C GLN A 155 -14.16 10.50 3.00
N ASP A 156 -15.17 11.30 3.33
CA ASP A 156 -15.54 12.48 2.54
C ASP A 156 -14.44 13.56 2.60
N THR A 157 -13.82 13.74 3.78
CA THR A 157 -12.69 14.68 3.95
C THR A 157 -11.46 14.21 3.16
N ALA A 158 -11.16 12.91 3.19
CA ALA A 158 -10.04 12.33 2.45
C ALA A 158 -10.24 12.46 0.92
N LEU A 159 -11.44 12.12 0.43
CA LEU A 159 -11.77 12.24 -1.00
C LEU A 159 -11.70 13.70 -1.46
N SER A 160 -12.29 14.62 -0.70
CA SER A 160 -12.22 16.05 -1.00
C SER A 160 -10.77 16.57 -1.05
N ALA A 161 -9.91 16.13 -0.15
CA ALA A 161 -8.50 16.49 -0.15
C ALA A 161 -7.78 15.94 -1.40
N VAL A 162 -7.96 14.68 -1.74
CA VAL A 162 -7.38 14.06 -2.95
C VAL A 162 -7.83 14.80 -4.21
N GLN A 163 -9.12 15.03 -4.40
CA GLN A 163 -9.66 15.69 -5.58
C GLN A 163 -9.30 17.19 -5.68
N SER A 164 -9.02 17.83 -4.55
CA SER A 164 -8.58 19.24 -4.54
C SER A 164 -7.14 19.43 -5.03
N HIS A 165 -6.32 18.37 -4.95
CA HIS A 165 -4.91 18.42 -5.35
C HIS A 165 -4.62 17.62 -6.62
N THR A 166 -5.40 16.57 -6.91
CA THR A 166 -5.28 15.79 -8.16
C THR A 166 -6.63 15.73 -8.85
N ASN A 167 -6.73 16.35 -10.03
CA ASN A 167 -7.97 16.37 -10.80
C ASN A 167 -8.39 14.94 -11.17
N PRO A 168 -9.64 14.53 -10.90
CA PRO A 168 -10.18 13.24 -11.32
C PRO A 168 -10.01 12.95 -12.82
N ASP A 169 -10.04 13.99 -13.66
CA ASP A 169 -9.90 13.88 -15.12
C ASP A 169 -8.45 13.92 -15.62
N ALA A 170 -7.45 13.96 -14.71
CA ALA A 170 -6.05 13.96 -15.12
C ALA A 170 -5.69 12.68 -15.86
N GLN A 171 -5.30 12.80 -17.14
CA GLN A 171 -5.02 11.65 -17.99
C GLN A 171 -3.74 10.93 -17.54
N GLY A 172 -3.82 9.62 -17.33
CA GLY A 172 -2.68 8.77 -16.99
C GLY A 172 -2.07 9.02 -15.61
N VAL A 173 -2.76 9.74 -14.70
CA VAL A 173 -2.28 10.04 -13.35
C VAL A 173 -3.40 9.85 -12.34
N ALA A 174 -3.16 9.08 -11.30
CA ALA A 174 -4.06 8.96 -10.16
C ALA A 174 -3.36 9.33 -8.84
N GLU A 175 -4.16 9.78 -7.89
CA GLU A 175 -3.80 9.90 -6.49
C GLU A 175 -4.68 8.98 -5.66
N VAL A 176 -4.06 8.24 -4.75
CA VAL A 176 -4.77 7.37 -3.80
C VAL A 176 -4.34 7.68 -2.37
N MET A 177 -5.26 7.50 -1.42
CA MET A 177 -4.97 7.64 0.00
C MET A 177 -5.86 6.71 0.81
N ASN A 178 -5.24 6.00 1.75
CA ASN A 178 -5.94 5.22 2.77
C ASN A 178 -5.71 5.84 4.13
N VAL A 179 -6.76 5.90 4.95
CA VAL A 179 -6.69 6.44 6.30
C VAL A 179 -6.93 5.32 7.29
N ILE A 180 -5.97 5.13 8.19
CA ILE A 180 -5.94 4.02 9.15
C ILE A 180 -5.90 4.58 10.57
N GLU A 181 -6.72 4.02 11.46
CA GLU A 181 -6.64 4.26 12.91
C GLU A 181 -5.55 3.37 13.50
N PRO A 182 -4.50 3.94 14.12
CA PRO A 182 -3.51 3.16 14.86
C PRO A 182 -4.15 2.44 16.05
N GLY A 183 -3.74 1.20 16.28
CA GLY A 183 -4.23 0.37 17.38
C GLY A 183 -3.31 -0.81 17.63
N THR A 184 -3.24 -1.33 18.85
CA THR A 184 -2.38 -2.45 19.23
C THR A 184 -3.06 -3.81 19.16
N SER A 185 -4.37 -3.85 19.02
CA SER A 185 -5.18 -5.07 18.95
C SER A 185 -6.05 -5.13 17.70
N ASP A 186 -6.18 -4.02 16.98
CA ASP A 186 -7.01 -3.84 15.81
C ASP A 186 -6.37 -2.81 14.88
N ARG A 187 -6.78 -2.77 13.60
CA ARG A 187 -6.24 -1.87 12.59
C ARG A 187 -7.34 -1.42 11.63
N LYS A 188 -8.16 -0.48 12.09
CA LYS A 188 -9.33 -0.05 11.34
C LYS A 188 -8.95 0.80 10.14
N VAL A 189 -9.49 0.43 8.98
CA VAL A 189 -9.45 1.27 7.78
C VAL A 189 -10.65 2.20 7.82
N LEU A 190 -10.40 3.50 8.06
CA LEU A 190 -11.45 4.50 8.19
C LEU A 190 -11.89 5.09 6.86
N ALA A 191 -10.97 5.14 5.88
CA ALA A 191 -11.22 5.64 4.55
C ALA A 191 -10.31 4.98 3.52
N MET A 192 -10.82 4.85 2.30
CA MET A 192 -10.10 4.37 1.13
C MET A 192 -10.56 5.16 -0.08
N VAL A 193 -9.68 5.99 -0.63
CA VAL A 193 -10.03 6.94 -1.69
C VAL A 193 -9.04 6.91 -2.84
N SER A 194 -9.57 7.21 -4.03
CA SER A 194 -8.79 7.49 -5.23
C SER A 194 -9.31 8.78 -5.87
N SER A 195 -8.46 9.49 -6.60
CA SER A 195 -8.92 10.57 -7.50
C SER A 195 -9.83 10.03 -8.61
N ARG A 196 -9.71 8.74 -8.95
CA ARG A 196 -10.61 8.05 -9.89
C ARG A 196 -11.90 7.64 -9.23
N ALA A 197 -12.99 7.66 -9.98
CA ALA A 197 -14.23 7.03 -9.55
C ALA A 197 -14.16 5.50 -9.72
N TYR A 198 -14.85 4.76 -8.84
CA TYR A 198 -14.97 3.31 -8.96
C TYR A 198 -16.13 2.98 -9.91
N GLY A 199 -15.81 2.48 -11.10
CA GLY A 199 -16.83 2.21 -12.12
C GLY A 199 -16.25 1.69 -13.43
N LEU A 200 -17.10 1.59 -14.44
CA LEU A 200 -16.81 0.98 -15.74
C LEU A 200 -16.61 1.99 -16.88
N ASP A 201 -16.92 3.26 -16.67
CA ASP A 201 -16.85 4.30 -17.69
C ASP A 201 -15.40 4.83 -17.83
N GLN A 202 -14.61 4.11 -18.63
CA GLN A 202 -13.20 4.47 -18.88
C GLN A 202 -13.06 5.81 -19.61
N ASP A 203 -14.07 6.26 -20.37
CA ASP A 203 -14.04 7.56 -21.05
C ASP A 203 -14.11 8.72 -20.04
N ASN A 204 -14.72 8.46 -18.87
CA ASN A 204 -14.76 9.36 -17.72
C ASN A 204 -13.72 9.00 -16.63
N ASN A 205 -12.66 8.25 -16.98
CA ASN A 205 -11.59 7.83 -16.09
C ASN A 205 -12.05 7.01 -14.87
N GLU A 206 -13.15 6.27 -14.99
CA GLU A 206 -13.54 5.28 -13.97
C GLU A 206 -12.67 4.03 -14.06
N THR A 207 -12.51 3.35 -12.94
CA THR A 207 -11.75 2.09 -12.89
C THR A 207 -12.29 1.15 -11.82
N LEU A 208 -12.24 -0.16 -12.12
CA LEU A 208 -12.42 -1.23 -11.13
C LEU A 208 -11.09 -1.77 -10.60
N LEU A 209 -9.95 -1.26 -11.08
CA LEU A 209 -8.65 -1.67 -10.56
C LEU A 209 -8.55 -1.28 -9.08
N PRO A 210 -8.13 -2.18 -8.19
CA PRO A 210 -8.06 -1.94 -6.75
C PRO A 210 -6.84 -1.06 -6.40
N GLN A 211 -6.80 0.15 -7.00
CA GLN A 211 -5.67 1.09 -6.89
C GLN A 211 -5.23 1.37 -5.44
N PRO A 212 -6.15 1.53 -4.45
CA PRO A 212 -5.73 1.82 -3.08
C PRO A 212 -5.09 0.66 -2.33
N ASN A 213 -5.30 -0.60 -2.75
CA ASN A 213 -4.85 -1.81 -2.03
C ASN A 213 -4.11 -2.84 -2.90
N SER A 214 -3.56 -2.42 -4.03
CA SER A 214 -2.72 -3.25 -4.90
C SER A 214 -1.34 -2.63 -5.11
N LEU A 215 -0.39 -3.40 -5.64
CA LEU A 215 0.93 -2.88 -6.02
C LEU A 215 0.78 -1.98 -7.25
N VAL A 216 1.03 -0.69 -7.09
CA VAL A 216 0.88 0.33 -8.14
C VAL A 216 2.07 1.28 -8.23
N GLY A 217 2.21 1.93 -9.37
CA GLY A 217 3.15 3.01 -9.63
C GLY A 217 4.61 2.58 -9.67
N ASN A 218 5.51 3.56 -9.59
CA ASN A 218 6.95 3.43 -9.80
C ASN A 218 7.75 3.59 -8.50
N GLY A 219 7.10 3.40 -7.35
CA GLY A 219 7.73 3.45 -6.04
C GLY A 219 7.39 4.71 -5.23
N ALA A 220 7.58 4.62 -3.91
CA ALA A 220 7.32 5.71 -2.97
C ALA A 220 8.56 6.58 -2.69
N GLY A 221 9.63 6.39 -3.45
CA GLY A 221 10.83 7.23 -3.34
C GLY A 221 11.42 7.24 -1.92
N SER A 222 11.84 8.41 -1.48
CA SER A 222 12.48 8.61 -0.18
C SER A 222 11.64 8.27 1.06
N VAL A 223 10.36 7.90 0.94
CA VAL A 223 9.61 7.30 2.08
C VAL A 223 10.32 6.05 2.58
N PHE A 224 10.99 5.31 1.70
CA PHE A 224 11.76 4.09 2.04
C PHE A 224 12.96 4.33 2.96
N LYS A 225 13.46 5.55 3.07
CA LYS A 225 14.45 5.94 4.08
C LYS A 225 13.97 5.69 5.51
N THR A 226 12.66 5.64 5.71
CA THR A 226 12.03 5.23 6.98
C THR A 226 12.45 3.82 7.38
N PHE A 227 12.48 2.87 6.43
CA PHE A 227 12.90 1.48 6.70
C PHE A 227 14.40 1.38 7.00
N THR A 228 15.20 2.14 6.27
CA THR A 228 16.65 2.23 6.53
C THR A 228 16.94 2.82 7.90
N ALA A 229 16.23 3.89 8.28
CA ALA A 229 16.35 4.48 9.61
C ALA A 229 15.88 3.53 10.71
N ALA A 230 14.74 2.83 10.51
CA ALA A 230 14.23 1.85 11.46
C ALA A 230 15.25 0.72 11.71
N ALA A 231 15.78 0.13 10.64
CA ALA A 231 16.80 -0.92 10.72
C ALA A 231 18.09 -0.41 11.37
N ALA A 232 18.50 0.82 11.10
CA ALA A 232 19.66 1.45 11.73
C ALA A 232 19.43 1.67 13.24
N ILE A 233 18.26 2.19 13.65
CA ILE A 233 17.91 2.39 15.06
C ILE A 233 17.86 1.04 15.79
N GLU A 234 17.26 0.02 15.19
CA GLU A 234 17.25 -1.35 15.72
C GLU A 234 18.67 -1.92 15.86
N ALA A 235 19.56 -1.59 14.91
CA ALA A 235 20.98 -1.94 14.98
C ALA A 235 21.76 -1.08 16.00
N GLY A 236 21.11 -0.10 16.65
CA GLY A 236 21.67 0.71 17.74
C GLY A 236 22.21 2.08 17.32
N TYR A 237 21.91 2.56 16.10
CA TYR A 237 22.21 3.94 15.71
C TYR A 237 21.32 4.92 16.49
N GLY A 238 21.95 6.01 16.95
CA GLY A 238 21.20 7.07 17.62
C GLY A 238 20.58 8.05 16.64
N ILE A 239 19.39 8.56 16.98
CA ILE A 239 18.66 9.51 16.12
C ILE A 239 19.37 10.87 15.99
N LYS A 240 20.22 11.22 16.98
CA LYS A 240 21.08 12.43 16.98
C LYS A 240 22.52 12.14 16.54
N ASN A 241 22.84 10.90 16.18
CA ASN A 241 24.15 10.59 15.64
C ASN A 241 24.36 11.33 14.33
N THR A 242 25.57 11.90 14.20
CA THR A 242 25.95 12.64 13.00
C THR A 242 26.27 11.68 11.87
N VAL A 243 25.66 11.92 10.71
CA VAL A 243 25.96 11.26 9.44
C VAL A 243 26.62 12.25 8.49
N ASP A 244 27.60 11.79 7.72
CA ASP A 244 28.23 12.59 6.67
C ASP A 244 27.28 12.67 5.46
N VAL A 245 27.19 13.84 4.85
CA VAL A 245 26.33 14.12 3.69
C VAL A 245 27.21 14.63 2.52
N PRO A 246 28.04 13.74 1.91
CA PRO A 246 28.82 14.12 0.75
C PRO A 246 27.87 14.43 -0.43
N THR A 247 28.32 15.27 -1.38
CA THR A 247 27.54 15.57 -2.59
C THR A 247 27.32 14.34 -3.46
N ARG A 248 28.29 13.41 -3.46
CA ARG A 248 28.25 12.13 -4.17
C ARG A 248 28.78 11.04 -3.26
N TYR A 249 28.21 9.86 -3.35
CA TYR A 249 28.67 8.65 -2.65
C TYR A 249 28.70 7.45 -3.60
N GLU A 250 29.77 6.66 -3.55
CA GLU A 250 30.02 5.49 -4.40
C GLU A 250 30.12 4.25 -3.51
N ALA A 251 29.00 3.58 -3.30
CA ALA A 251 28.91 2.42 -2.42
C ALA A 251 29.49 1.15 -3.05
N GLU A 252 30.13 0.33 -2.24
CA GLU A 252 30.62 -0.99 -2.64
C GLU A 252 29.62 -2.09 -2.27
N GLY A 253 29.43 -3.05 -3.19
CA GLY A 253 28.63 -4.24 -2.91
C GLY A 253 27.12 -4.02 -2.82
N LEU A 254 26.62 -2.84 -3.16
CA LEU A 254 25.18 -2.50 -3.16
C LEU A 254 24.56 -2.50 -4.57
N GLY A 255 25.01 -3.37 -5.45
CA GLY A 255 24.65 -3.37 -6.85
C GLY A 255 25.59 -2.52 -7.69
N HIS A 256 25.13 -2.00 -8.81
CA HIS A 256 25.90 -1.19 -9.76
C HIS A 256 25.03 -0.13 -10.43
N GLY A 257 25.66 0.89 -11.02
CA GLY A 257 24.94 1.97 -11.72
C GLY A 257 24.53 3.12 -10.78
N GLY A 258 23.41 3.77 -11.08
CA GLY A 258 22.95 4.99 -10.42
C GLY A 258 23.44 6.25 -11.13
N ALA A 259 24.01 7.22 -10.42
CA ALA A 259 24.46 8.48 -10.97
C ALA A 259 25.48 8.32 -12.11
N ASP A 260 25.55 9.32 -13.00
CA ASP A 260 26.44 9.35 -14.16
C ASP A 260 27.91 9.09 -13.79
N ASN A 261 28.64 8.46 -14.72
CA ASN A 261 30.06 8.11 -14.54
C ASN A 261 30.34 7.23 -13.30
N CYS A 262 29.39 6.38 -12.93
CA CYS A 262 29.60 5.42 -11.85
C CYS A 262 30.62 4.35 -12.26
N PRO A 263 31.66 4.07 -11.42
CA PRO A 263 32.58 2.98 -11.71
C PRO A 263 31.87 1.62 -11.78
N ALA A 264 32.38 0.73 -12.62
CA ALA A 264 31.91 -0.64 -12.65
C ALA A 264 31.97 -1.27 -11.25
N ASN A 265 30.96 -2.03 -10.86
CA ASN A 265 30.81 -2.67 -9.55
C ASN A 265 30.57 -1.72 -8.36
N ARG A 266 30.19 -0.47 -8.62
CA ARG A 266 29.74 0.46 -7.57
C ARG A 266 28.30 0.89 -7.85
N TYR A 267 27.60 1.25 -6.78
CA TYR A 267 26.33 1.96 -6.83
C TYR A 267 26.56 3.42 -6.41
N CYS A 268 26.29 4.34 -7.31
CA CYS A 268 26.60 5.75 -7.13
C CYS A 268 25.32 6.57 -6.93
N VAL A 269 25.32 7.47 -5.96
CA VAL A 269 24.21 8.39 -5.75
C VAL A 269 24.70 9.80 -5.57
N GLU A 270 23.86 10.75 -5.97
CA GLU A 270 24.05 12.17 -5.74
C GLU A 270 22.84 12.73 -5.00
N ASN A 271 23.04 13.86 -4.34
CA ASN A 271 21.95 14.57 -3.68
C ASN A 271 21.28 15.54 -4.67
N ALA A 272 19.95 15.61 -4.65
CA ALA A 272 19.17 16.50 -5.50
C ALA A 272 19.34 18.00 -5.15
N GLY A 273 20.01 18.34 -4.04
CA GLY A 273 20.17 19.71 -3.56
C GLY A 273 21.46 19.93 -2.78
N ASN A 274 21.61 21.14 -2.26
CA ASN A 274 22.74 21.50 -1.41
C ASN A 274 22.41 21.26 0.06
N TYR A 275 23.23 20.51 0.75
CA TYR A 275 23.03 20.13 2.14
C TYR A 275 24.26 20.52 2.99
N LYS A 276 24.07 20.55 4.31
CA LYS A 276 25.20 20.62 5.25
C LYS A 276 26.08 19.39 5.06
N ALA A 277 27.39 19.53 5.27
CA ALA A 277 28.33 18.40 5.14
C ALA A 277 28.06 17.25 6.15
N THR A 278 27.40 17.58 7.25
CA THR A 278 27.01 16.63 8.31
C THR A 278 25.64 17.00 8.85
N MET A 279 24.83 16.01 9.21
CA MET A 279 23.51 16.14 9.81
C MET A 279 23.33 15.08 10.91
N SER A 280 22.40 15.27 11.84
CA SER A 280 21.88 14.15 12.63
C SER A 280 21.04 13.23 11.75
N LEU A 281 20.79 11.99 12.17
CA LEU A 281 19.87 11.09 11.45
C LEU A 281 18.45 11.69 11.35
N GLN A 282 17.98 12.35 12.42
CA GLN A 282 16.71 13.07 12.47
C GLN A 282 16.67 14.20 11.43
N GLU A 283 17.70 15.05 11.38
CA GLU A 283 17.83 16.13 10.41
C GLU A 283 17.93 15.60 8.96
N ALA A 284 18.64 14.47 8.77
CA ALA A 284 18.74 13.81 7.46
C ALA A 284 17.39 13.22 7.00
N LEU A 285 16.56 12.70 7.91
CA LEU A 285 15.20 12.27 7.57
C LEU A 285 14.32 13.44 7.15
N ALA A 286 14.39 14.56 7.87
CA ALA A 286 13.61 15.76 7.57
C ALA A 286 13.98 16.38 6.20
N HIS A 287 15.27 16.50 5.88
CA HIS A 287 15.76 17.13 4.65
C HIS A 287 15.97 16.15 3.49
N SER A 288 15.96 14.86 3.75
CA SER A 288 15.95 13.77 2.77
C SER A 288 17.14 13.69 1.78
N PRO A 289 18.43 14.02 2.12
CA PRO A 289 19.55 13.74 1.22
C PRO A 289 19.65 12.23 0.92
N ASN A 290 20.20 11.88 -0.25
CA ASN A 290 20.33 10.46 -0.67
C ASN A 290 21.59 9.80 -0.10
N THR A 291 22.70 10.49 -0.17
CA THR A 291 24.03 9.91 0.11
C THR A 291 24.19 9.32 1.51
N PRO A 292 23.70 9.94 2.61
CA PRO A 292 23.84 9.34 3.93
C PRO A 292 23.03 8.05 4.10
N PHE A 293 21.88 7.93 3.40
CA PHE A 293 21.06 6.72 3.50
C PHE A 293 21.66 5.56 2.72
N ILE A 294 22.31 5.79 1.59
CA ILE A 294 23.06 4.74 0.90
C ILE A 294 24.28 4.31 1.75
N LYS A 295 25.00 5.25 2.35
CA LYS A 295 26.07 4.92 3.29
C LYS A 295 25.56 4.12 4.49
N LEU A 296 24.40 4.48 5.01
CA LEU A 296 23.76 3.74 6.10
C LEU A 296 23.30 2.34 5.66
N THR A 297 22.79 2.22 4.43
CA THR A 297 22.45 0.91 3.82
C THR A 297 23.68 0.01 3.68
N GLU A 298 24.83 0.56 3.29
CA GLU A 298 26.09 -0.18 3.22
C GLU A 298 26.51 -0.71 4.61
N GLN A 299 26.25 0.06 5.67
CA GLN A 299 26.60 -0.30 7.05
C GLN A 299 25.62 -1.30 7.68
N VAL A 300 24.31 -1.12 7.46
CA VAL A 300 23.26 -1.97 8.02
C VAL A 300 23.08 -3.25 7.20
N GLY A 301 23.20 -3.13 5.88
CA GLY A 301 22.94 -4.18 4.91
C GLY A 301 21.52 -4.10 4.32
N VAL A 302 21.39 -4.50 3.05
CA VAL A 302 20.09 -4.49 2.32
C VAL A 302 19.09 -5.44 2.95
N ALA A 303 19.48 -6.67 3.28
CA ALA A 303 18.55 -7.67 3.80
C ALA A 303 17.83 -7.25 5.09
N PRO A 304 18.51 -6.70 6.13
CA PRO A 304 17.82 -6.19 7.32
C PRO A 304 16.83 -5.05 7.01
N ILE A 305 17.13 -4.19 6.03
CA ILE A 305 16.25 -3.08 5.64
C ILE A 305 15.01 -3.59 4.92
N VAL A 306 15.16 -4.55 4.00
CA VAL A 306 14.04 -5.21 3.32
C VAL A 306 13.16 -5.96 4.32
N ASP A 307 13.77 -6.73 5.23
CA ASP A 307 13.03 -7.44 6.27
C ASP A 307 12.29 -6.47 7.21
N MET A 308 12.87 -5.29 7.49
CA MET A 308 12.23 -4.22 8.24
C MET A 308 10.99 -3.67 7.50
N ALA A 309 11.09 -3.44 6.20
CA ALA A 309 9.98 -2.96 5.39
C ALA A 309 8.80 -3.95 5.40
N VAL A 310 9.09 -5.24 5.22
CA VAL A 310 8.06 -6.30 5.31
C VAL A 310 7.45 -6.38 6.71
N ARG A 311 8.26 -6.36 7.77
CA ARG A 311 7.77 -6.42 9.16
C ARG A 311 6.90 -5.21 9.51
N LEU A 312 7.28 -4.01 9.07
CA LEU A 312 6.53 -2.79 9.37
C LEU A 312 5.22 -2.67 8.59
N GLY A 313 5.06 -3.37 7.44
CA GLY A 313 3.76 -3.38 6.78
C GLY A 313 3.75 -3.68 5.29
N LEU A 314 4.87 -3.62 4.55
CA LEU A 314 4.90 -3.96 3.13
C LEU A 314 4.88 -5.49 2.95
N ARG A 315 3.77 -6.11 3.34
CA ARG A 315 3.62 -7.58 3.41
C ARG A 315 3.65 -8.23 2.04
N SER A 316 3.00 -7.60 1.06
CA SER A 316 3.00 -8.06 -0.32
C SER A 316 4.41 -8.23 -0.91
N TYR A 317 5.40 -7.49 -0.40
CA TYR A 317 6.79 -7.66 -0.82
C TYR A 317 7.37 -9.04 -0.51
N GLY A 318 6.81 -9.74 0.49
CA GLY A 318 7.17 -11.11 0.83
C GLY A 318 6.54 -12.18 -0.06
N ASP A 319 5.49 -11.83 -0.79
CA ASP A 319 4.68 -12.77 -1.53
C ASP A 319 5.30 -13.13 -2.88
N LYS A 320 5.28 -14.42 -3.21
CA LYS A 320 5.67 -14.89 -4.54
C LYS A 320 4.74 -14.31 -5.61
N GLY A 321 5.28 -14.02 -6.75
CA GLY A 321 4.50 -13.43 -7.85
C GLY A 321 4.54 -11.90 -7.90
N THR A 322 5.10 -11.25 -6.88
CA THR A 322 5.15 -9.78 -6.82
C THR A 322 6.32 -9.17 -7.59
N PHE A 323 7.35 -9.95 -7.90
CA PHE A 323 8.43 -9.55 -8.81
C PHE A 323 8.36 -10.32 -10.12
N ASP A 324 8.34 -11.64 -10.04
CA ASP A 324 8.11 -12.56 -11.16
C ASP A 324 7.33 -13.78 -10.62
N LYS A 325 6.92 -14.69 -11.49
CA LYS A 325 6.06 -15.84 -11.15
C LYS A 325 6.49 -16.61 -9.89
N ASP A 326 7.79 -16.71 -9.63
CA ASP A 326 8.36 -17.56 -8.57
C ASP A 326 9.05 -16.76 -7.47
N THR A 327 9.30 -15.45 -7.69
CA THR A 327 10.12 -14.60 -6.85
C THR A 327 9.31 -13.43 -6.28
N SER A 328 9.56 -13.08 -5.03
CA SER A 328 9.01 -11.88 -4.40
C SER A 328 9.93 -10.67 -4.59
N ILE A 329 9.38 -9.45 -4.50
CA ILE A 329 10.16 -8.20 -4.50
C ILE A 329 11.23 -8.25 -3.40
N ALA A 330 10.88 -8.70 -2.18
CA ALA A 330 11.83 -8.81 -1.08
C ALA A 330 12.97 -9.79 -1.37
N GLN A 331 12.65 -10.97 -1.92
CA GLN A 331 13.67 -11.96 -2.25
C GLN A 331 14.60 -11.43 -3.35
N ARG A 332 14.04 -10.89 -4.44
CA ARG A 332 14.83 -10.32 -5.55
C ARG A 332 15.77 -9.21 -5.07
N THR A 333 15.26 -8.30 -4.24
CA THR A 333 16.03 -7.18 -3.71
C THR A 333 17.19 -7.65 -2.84
N LYS A 334 16.96 -8.65 -1.98
CA LYS A 334 18.00 -9.27 -1.12
C LYS A 334 19.05 -10.00 -1.93
N ASP A 335 18.63 -10.81 -2.92
CA ASP A 335 19.54 -11.58 -3.76
C ASP A 335 20.45 -10.69 -4.62
N ALA A 336 19.91 -9.59 -5.13
CA ALA A 336 20.66 -8.60 -5.89
C ALA A 336 21.49 -7.65 -4.99
N ASN A 337 21.32 -7.71 -3.67
CA ASN A 337 21.87 -6.76 -2.70
C ASN A 337 21.68 -5.31 -3.14
N SER A 338 20.46 -4.95 -3.56
CA SER A 338 20.15 -3.69 -4.23
C SER A 338 20.11 -2.52 -3.25
N GLY A 339 21.16 -1.72 -3.21
CA GLY A 339 21.24 -0.51 -2.35
C GLY A 339 20.22 0.56 -2.72
N SER A 340 19.73 0.58 -3.97
CA SER A 340 18.67 1.48 -4.43
C SER A 340 17.36 1.31 -3.67
N PHE A 341 17.12 0.18 -3.00
CA PHE A 341 15.92 -0.07 -2.22
C PHE A 341 15.60 1.05 -1.21
N THR A 342 16.63 1.63 -0.59
CA THR A 342 16.43 2.76 0.35
C THR A 342 15.89 4.03 -0.31
N LEU A 343 15.92 4.12 -1.64
CA LEU A 343 15.36 5.21 -2.44
C LEU A 343 13.98 4.88 -3.04
N GLY A 344 13.42 3.70 -2.71
CA GLY A 344 12.06 3.31 -3.00
C GLY A 344 11.67 3.23 -4.48
N PRO A 345 12.42 2.50 -5.35
CA PRO A 345 12.15 2.45 -6.78
C PRO A 345 11.09 1.41 -7.18
N THR A 346 10.56 0.65 -6.22
CA THR A 346 9.64 -0.46 -6.48
C THR A 346 8.17 -0.07 -6.27
N PRO A 347 7.22 -0.61 -7.06
CA PRO A 347 5.78 -0.41 -6.84
C PRO A 347 5.39 -0.65 -5.38
N VAL A 348 4.39 0.08 -4.90
CA VAL A 348 3.92 -0.05 -3.51
C VAL A 348 2.41 -0.31 -3.47
N ASN A 349 1.98 -1.03 -2.45
CA ASN A 349 0.57 -1.09 -2.07
C ASN A 349 0.28 0.10 -1.14
N PRO A 350 -0.58 1.06 -1.54
CA PRO A 350 -0.81 2.28 -0.74
C PRO A 350 -1.47 2.02 0.61
N LEU A 351 -2.29 0.96 0.73
CA LEU A 351 -2.87 0.54 2.01
C LEU A 351 -1.78 0.05 2.96
N GLU A 352 -0.87 -0.78 2.47
CA GLU A 352 0.29 -1.27 3.24
C GLU A 352 1.22 -0.12 3.64
N LEU A 353 1.43 0.86 2.75
CA LEU A 353 2.26 2.02 3.04
C LEU A 353 1.65 2.88 4.16
N SER A 354 0.33 3.09 4.14
CA SER A 354 -0.40 3.76 5.23
C SER A 354 -0.30 2.97 6.53
N ASN A 355 -0.39 1.63 6.46
CA ASN A 355 -0.26 0.74 7.61
C ASN A 355 1.15 0.71 8.21
N VAL A 356 2.20 1.01 7.44
CA VAL A 356 3.56 1.23 8.00
C VAL A 356 3.53 2.34 9.04
N GLY A 357 2.90 3.50 8.72
CA GLY A 357 2.73 4.60 9.68
C GLY A 357 1.94 4.17 10.91
N ALA A 358 0.82 3.48 10.70
CA ALA A 358 -0.02 2.98 11.78
C ALA A 358 0.70 1.94 12.66
N THR A 359 1.55 1.08 12.08
CA THR A 359 2.38 0.11 12.83
C THR A 359 3.38 0.82 13.74
N ILE A 360 4.06 1.84 13.23
CA ILE A 360 5.01 2.64 14.02
C ILE A 360 4.27 3.38 15.15
N ALA A 361 3.13 4.02 14.85
CA ALA A 361 2.28 4.71 15.82
C ALA A 361 1.70 3.77 16.90
N SER A 362 1.52 2.49 16.57
CA SER A 362 0.97 1.45 17.46
C SER A 362 2.07 0.71 18.24
N ASN A 363 3.07 1.43 18.75
CA ASN A 363 4.16 0.84 19.54
C ASN A 363 4.97 -0.23 18.75
N GLY A 364 5.08 -0.09 17.43
CA GLY A 364 5.74 -1.06 16.57
C GLY A 364 4.97 -2.38 16.41
N ARG A 365 3.68 -2.40 16.71
CA ARG A 365 2.82 -3.58 16.58
C ARG A 365 2.08 -3.52 15.26
N TRP A 366 2.36 -4.46 14.38
CA TRP A 366 1.64 -4.66 13.14
C TRP A 366 0.35 -5.43 13.38
N CYS A 367 -0.74 -4.95 12.79
CA CYS A 367 -1.99 -5.70 12.62
C CYS A 367 -2.40 -5.60 11.15
N GLU A 368 -3.14 -6.59 10.68
CA GLU A 368 -3.73 -6.57 9.35
C GLU A 368 -4.75 -5.43 9.24
N PRO A 369 -4.72 -4.62 8.15
CA PRO A 369 -5.75 -3.61 7.91
C PRO A 369 -7.13 -4.25 7.83
N ASN A 370 -8.04 -3.83 8.68
CA ASN A 370 -9.36 -4.42 8.84
C ASN A 370 -10.46 -3.41 8.45
N PRO A 371 -11.26 -3.68 7.40
CA PRO A 371 -12.38 -2.82 7.01
C PRO A 371 -13.70 -3.17 7.71
N ILE A 372 -13.72 -4.19 8.60
CA ILE A 372 -14.95 -4.74 9.18
C ILE A 372 -14.98 -4.52 10.70
N ASP A 373 -16.06 -3.90 11.18
CA ASP A 373 -16.36 -3.81 12.60
C ASP A 373 -16.99 -5.13 13.10
N LYS A 374 -18.01 -5.62 12.38
CA LYS A 374 -18.66 -6.91 12.68
C LYS A 374 -19.53 -7.43 11.53
N VAL A 375 -19.74 -8.72 11.52
CA VAL A 375 -20.68 -9.40 10.64
C VAL A 375 -21.82 -10.01 11.47
N LEU A 376 -23.06 -9.78 11.05
CA LEU A 376 -24.24 -10.40 11.68
C LEU A 376 -24.89 -11.37 10.69
N ASP A 377 -25.40 -12.51 11.19
CA ASP A 377 -26.22 -13.42 10.39
C ASP A 377 -27.66 -12.88 10.21
N LYS A 378 -28.49 -13.59 9.44
CA LYS A 378 -29.89 -13.24 9.20
C LYS A 378 -30.75 -13.17 10.48
N ASN A 379 -30.30 -13.72 11.60
CA ASN A 379 -30.96 -13.71 12.90
C ASN A 379 -30.42 -12.61 13.82
N GLY A 380 -29.43 -11.85 13.36
CA GLY A 380 -28.75 -10.81 14.14
C GLY A 380 -27.65 -11.33 15.08
N ASN A 381 -27.25 -12.59 14.97
CA ASN A 381 -26.13 -13.15 15.74
C ASN A 381 -24.81 -12.75 15.08
N GLU A 382 -23.80 -12.49 15.91
CA GLU A 382 -22.47 -12.16 15.43
C GLU A 382 -21.78 -13.39 14.82
N VAL A 383 -21.22 -13.21 13.63
CA VAL A 383 -20.40 -14.18 12.90
C VAL A 383 -18.94 -13.78 13.07
N TYR A 384 -18.17 -14.61 13.78
CA TYR A 384 -16.76 -14.34 14.03
C TYR A 384 -15.92 -14.71 12.81
N LEU A 385 -15.18 -13.73 12.30
CA LEU A 385 -14.22 -13.94 11.22
C LEU A 385 -12.91 -14.54 11.77
N LYS A 386 -12.19 -15.25 10.92
CA LYS A 386 -10.86 -15.75 11.26
C LYS A 386 -9.85 -14.60 11.14
N GLU A 387 -9.64 -13.90 12.24
CA GLU A 387 -8.69 -12.78 12.29
C GLU A 387 -7.22 -13.24 12.25
N THR A 388 -6.38 -12.41 11.65
CA THR A 388 -4.92 -12.54 11.71
C THR A 388 -4.43 -11.89 13.00
N PRO A 389 -3.73 -12.63 13.90
CA PRO A 389 -3.22 -12.04 15.14
C PRO A 389 -2.22 -10.91 14.88
N CYS A 390 -2.36 -9.81 15.62
CA CYS A 390 -1.37 -8.75 15.58
C CYS A 390 -0.02 -9.23 16.16
N GLU A 391 1.08 -8.80 15.56
CA GLU A 391 2.43 -9.19 15.95
C GLU A 391 3.34 -7.98 16.24
N GLN A 392 4.35 -8.17 17.10
CA GLN A 392 5.36 -7.14 17.36
C GLN A 392 6.35 -7.10 16.20
N ALA A 393 6.20 -6.14 15.31
CA ALA A 393 7.04 -5.96 14.11
C ALA A 393 8.45 -5.42 14.47
N VAL A 394 8.51 -4.45 15.39
CA VAL A 394 9.74 -3.90 15.96
C VAL A 394 9.53 -3.62 17.44
N ASP A 395 10.63 -3.55 18.21
CA ASP A 395 10.57 -3.18 19.63
C ASP A 395 9.86 -1.82 19.81
N GLN A 396 9.04 -1.70 20.85
CA GLN A 396 8.29 -0.47 21.15
C GLN A 396 9.21 0.76 21.28
N ASP A 397 10.34 0.63 21.97
CA ASP A 397 11.28 1.73 22.12
C ASP A 397 11.89 2.16 20.77
N VAL A 398 12.12 1.21 19.85
CA VAL A 398 12.59 1.49 18.47
C VAL A 398 11.50 2.25 17.69
N ALA A 399 10.24 1.83 17.77
CA ALA A 399 9.12 2.50 17.11
C ALA A 399 8.95 3.95 17.62
N HIS A 400 9.04 4.16 18.94
CA HIS A 400 8.98 5.50 19.55
C HIS A 400 10.16 6.40 19.12
N ALA A 401 11.37 5.84 19.08
CA ALA A 401 12.55 6.56 18.60
C ALA A 401 12.42 6.93 17.12
N LEU A 402 11.90 6.02 16.29
CA LEU A 402 11.64 6.26 14.87
C LEU A 402 10.57 7.34 14.66
N SER A 403 9.44 7.29 15.40
CA SER A 403 8.42 8.34 15.37
C SER A 403 9.02 9.72 15.65
N ASN A 404 9.91 9.79 16.65
CA ASN A 404 10.58 11.04 16.97
C ASN A 404 11.61 11.44 15.91
N ALA A 405 12.36 10.48 15.33
CA ALA A 405 13.27 10.75 14.23
C ALA A 405 12.58 11.34 12.98
N LEU A 406 11.30 10.99 12.76
CA LEU A 406 10.46 11.48 11.66
C LEU A 406 9.70 12.77 11.99
N SER A 407 9.80 13.33 13.22
CA SER A 407 8.95 14.44 13.68
C SER A 407 9.29 15.82 13.08
N GLU A 408 10.45 15.96 12.44
CA GLU A 408 10.93 17.26 11.95
C GLU A 408 10.57 17.56 10.50
N ASP A 409 10.10 16.60 9.71
CA ASP A 409 9.82 16.82 8.27
C ASP A 409 8.72 17.89 8.06
N ALA A 410 7.63 17.84 8.83
CA ALA A 410 6.54 18.80 8.75
C ALA A 410 6.86 20.19 9.34
N THR A 411 7.94 20.34 10.12
CA THR A 411 8.26 21.59 10.82
C THR A 411 9.50 22.30 10.28
N GLN A 412 10.50 21.54 9.85
CA GLN A 412 11.80 22.04 9.38
C GLN A 412 12.21 21.43 8.04
N GLY A 413 11.57 20.32 7.64
CA GLY A 413 11.93 19.51 6.48
C GLY A 413 11.16 19.83 5.22
N THR A 414 11.03 18.83 4.38
CA THR A 414 10.52 18.92 3.01
C THR A 414 8.99 19.11 2.93
N ALA A 415 8.24 18.79 3.98
CA ALA A 415 6.79 18.96 4.05
C ALA A 415 6.35 20.21 4.82
N LYS A 416 7.30 21.04 5.30
CA LYS A 416 7.04 22.23 6.13
C LYS A 416 6.03 23.18 5.50
N ASP A 417 6.22 23.52 4.23
CA ASP A 417 5.39 24.52 3.57
C ASP A 417 3.95 24.01 3.39
N ALA A 418 3.76 22.73 3.12
CA ALA A 418 2.44 22.10 3.04
C ALA A 418 1.71 22.12 4.39
N ALA A 419 2.41 21.78 5.48
CA ALA A 419 1.84 21.80 6.83
C ALA A 419 1.44 23.24 7.23
N GLN A 420 2.30 24.23 6.94
CA GLN A 420 2.02 25.65 7.24
C GLN A 420 0.84 26.18 6.40
N ALA A 421 0.77 25.84 5.13
CA ALA A 421 -0.33 26.26 4.23
C ALA A 421 -1.68 25.74 4.71
N ALA A 422 -1.72 24.50 5.25
CA ALA A 422 -2.92 23.91 5.85
C ALA A 422 -3.21 24.37 7.28
N GLY A 423 -2.34 25.18 7.90
CA GLY A 423 -2.45 25.60 9.30
C GLY A 423 -2.29 24.45 10.30
N PHE A 424 -1.67 23.34 9.89
CA PHE A 424 -1.47 22.17 10.75
C PHE A 424 -0.28 22.37 11.69
N SER A 425 -0.50 22.20 12.99
CA SER A 425 0.52 22.44 14.03
C SER A 425 0.66 21.33 15.06
N SER A 426 -0.16 20.28 14.96
CA SER A 426 -0.10 19.14 15.90
C SER A 426 1.16 18.30 15.66
N PRO A 427 1.70 17.65 16.71
CA PRO A 427 2.85 16.76 16.54
C PRO A 427 2.53 15.63 15.56
N ILE A 428 3.42 15.46 14.56
CA ILE A 428 3.28 14.42 13.55
C ILE A 428 4.65 13.89 13.13
N ALA A 429 4.73 12.61 12.89
CA ALA A 429 5.86 11.97 12.23
C ALA A 429 5.56 11.91 10.73
N ALA A 430 6.52 12.31 9.90
CA ALA A 430 6.29 12.41 8.47
C ALA A 430 7.54 12.11 7.64
N LYS A 431 7.31 11.65 6.41
CA LYS A 431 8.35 11.47 5.40
C LYS A 431 7.81 11.70 4.00
N THR A 432 8.43 12.62 3.28
CA THR A 432 8.19 12.83 1.84
C THR A 432 8.95 11.82 1.00
N GLY A 433 8.41 11.49 -0.16
CA GLY A 433 9.05 10.65 -1.15
C GLY A 433 8.83 11.15 -2.58
N THR A 434 9.89 11.03 -3.38
CA THR A 434 9.88 11.34 -4.81
C THR A 434 10.79 10.33 -5.48
N THR A 435 10.36 9.74 -6.58
CA THR A 435 11.22 8.87 -7.39
C THR A 435 12.19 9.71 -8.21
N GLU A 436 13.36 9.18 -8.54
CA GLU A 436 14.41 9.93 -9.26
C GLU A 436 13.94 10.46 -10.63
N SER A 437 13.08 9.70 -11.30
CA SER A 437 12.49 10.10 -12.59
C SER A 437 11.22 10.95 -12.46
N ASN A 438 10.80 11.34 -11.25
CA ASN A 438 9.53 12.01 -10.97
C ASN A 438 8.28 11.26 -11.50
N GLN A 439 8.33 9.94 -11.62
CA GLN A 439 7.23 9.13 -12.15
C GLN A 439 6.16 8.82 -11.09
N SER A 440 6.51 8.98 -9.84
CA SER A 440 5.59 8.91 -8.72
C SER A 440 6.10 9.73 -7.54
N SER A 441 5.17 10.10 -6.65
CA SER A 441 5.47 10.92 -5.49
C SER A 441 4.55 10.52 -4.34
N ALA A 442 5.10 10.48 -3.12
CA ALA A 442 4.39 10.00 -1.94
C ALA A 442 4.64 10.89 -0.73
N PHE A 443 3.74 10.77 0.22
CA PHE A 443 3.92 11.27 1.57
C PHE A 443 3.47 10.20 2.55
N LEU A 444 4.16 10.04 3.66
CA LEU A 444 3.73 9.23 4.80
C LEU A 444 3.62 10.14 6.01
N GLY A 445 2.45 10.22 6.60
CA GLY A 445 2.21 10.99 7.83
C GLY A 445 1.43 10.19 8.86
N PHE A 446 1.82 10.28 10.14
CA PHE A 446 1.13 9.58 11.21
C PHE A 446 1.37 10.21 12.59
N ASN A 447 0.42 10.01 13.49
CA ASN A 447 0.51 10.21 14.93
C ASN A 447 -0.33 9.13 15.65
N ASP A 448 -0.57 9.28 16.95
CA ASP A 448 -1.31 8.27 17.74
C ASP A 448 -2.77 8.09 17.31
N GLY A 449 -3.36 9.03 16.57
CA GLY A 449 -4.77 8.98 16.20
C GLY A 449 -5.03 8.69 14.72
N LEU A 450 -4.03 8.82 13.84
CA LEU A 450 -4.23 8.68 12.41
C LEU A 450 -2.92 8.35 11.69
N ALA A 451 -2.99 7.50 10.66
CA ALA A 451 -1.93 7.28 9.70
C ALA A 451 -2.49 7.27 8.28
N ALA A 452 -1.81 7.96 7.35
CA ALA A 452 -2.16 7.96 5.93
C ALA A 452 -0.94 8.19 5.05
N ALA A 453 -1.02 7.69 3.81
CA ALA A 453 0.03 7.86 2.82
C ALA A 453 -0.56 8.21 1.45
N PRO A 454 -0.81 9.51 1.15
CA PRO A 454 -1.13 9.93 -0.20
C PRO A 454 -0.04 9.55 -1.19
N TYR A 455 -0.44 9.00 -2.31
CA TYR A 455 0.45 8.51 -3.35
C TYR A 455 -0.06 8.88 -4.73
N ILE A 456 0.75 9.64 -5.48
CA ILE A 456 0.48 10.09 -6.85
C ILE A 456 1.39 9.32 -7.79
N TYR A 457 0.83 8.73 -8.83
CA TYR A 457 1.57 7.86 -9.75
C TYR A 457 0.93 7.82 -11.14
N ASN A 458 1.67 7.29 -12.12
CA ASN A 458 1.14 6.99 -13.43
C ASN A 458 0.20 5.77 -13.35
N ASP A 459 -1.08 5.96 -13.70
CA ASP A 459 -2.11 4.90 -13.68
C ASP A 459 -2.51 4.40 -15.08
N GLY A 460 -1.90 4.96 -16.12
CA GLY A 460 -2.06 4.53 -17.50
C GLY A 460 -0.98 3.56 -17.97
N THR A 461 -0.99 3.23 -19.25
CA THR A 461 0.02 2.38 -19.89
C THR A 461 1.33 3.10 -20.16
N ASP A 462 1.30 4.43 -20.25
CA ASP A 462 2.46 5.25 -20.49
C ASP A 462 3.00 5.79 -19.16
N THR A 463 4.28 5.53 -18.91
CA THR A 463 4.97 6.04 -17.74
C THR A 463 5.78 7.27 -18.12
N GLN A 464 5.35 8.43 -17.66
CA GLN A 464 5.98 9.72 -17.92
C GLN A 464 6.36 10.40 -16.61
N PRO A 465 7.32 11.35 -16.62
CA PRO A 465 7.54 12.23 -15.49
C PRO A 465 6.27 13.00 -15.13
N LEU A 466 6.05 13.23 -13.84
CA LEU A 466 4.90 13.96 -13.33
C LEU A 466 5.27 15.42 -13.02
N CYS A 467 4.40 16.31 -13.43
CA CYS A 467 4.48 17.74 -13.17
C CYS A 467 3.32 18.21 -12.30
N THR A 468 3.57 19.30 -11.57
CA THR A 468 2.58 19.98 -10.74
C THR A 468 2.02 21.24 -11.40
N SER A 469 0.97 21.83 -10.77
CA SER A 469 0.30 23.07 -11.15
C SER A 469 -0.35 23.05 -12.55
N PRO A 470 -1.28 22.16 -12.87
CA PRO A 470 -1.83 21.04 -12.08
C PRO A 470 -1.01 19.76 -12.20
N VAL A 471 -1.33 18.77 -11.36
CA VAL A 471 -0.77 17.41 -11.45
C VAL A 471 -1.13 16.79 -12.80
N ARG A 472 -0.13 16.34 -13.54
CA ARG A 472 -0.25 15.73 -14.86
C ARG A 472 1.02 15.01 -15.29
N GLN A 473 0.89 14.14 -16.27
CA GLN A 473 2.06 13.70 -17.03
C GLN A 473 2.67 14.88 -17.82
N CYS A 474 3.99 14.91 -17.98
CA CYS A 474 4.67 15.95 -18.73
C CYS A 474 5.84 15.39 -19.55
N THR A 475 6.25 16.13 -20.56
CA THR A 475 7.45 15.83 -21.36
C THR A 475 8.66 16.52 -20.73
N GLY A 476 9.80 15.83 -20.68
CA GLY A 476 11.04 16.38 -20.11
C GLY A 476 11.19 16.03 -18.62
N THR A 477 11.79 16.94 -17.85
CA THR A 477 12.02 16.72 -16.41
C THR A 477 10.76 17.01 -15.61
N GLY A 478 10.30 16.06 -14.79
CA GLY A 478 9.20 16.26 -13.87
C GLY A 478 9.55 17.20 -12.72
N ASN A 479 8.52 17.78 -12.10
CA ASN A 479 8.68 18.69 -10.96
C ASN A 479 7.66 18.45 -9.83
N LEU A 480 6.98 17.31 -9.85
CA LEU A 480 6.14 16.86 -8.74
C LEU A 480 7.03 16.23 -7.66
N PHE A 481 6.96 16.76 -6.43
CA PHE A 481 7.73 16.27 -5.29
C PHE A 481 6.79 15.91 -4.13
N GLY A 482 7.22 15.01 -3.26
CA GLY A 482 6.42 14.55 -2.12
C GLY A 482 6.04 15.63 -1.10
N GLY A 483 6.78 16.74 -1.06
CA GLY A 483 6.45 17.92 -0.25
C GLY A 483 5.42 18.86 -0.88
N LEU A 484 4.98 18.59 -2.12
CA LEU A 484 3.92 19.32 -2.83
C LEU A 484 2.57 18.60 -2.63
N GLU A 485 1.88 18.29 -3.72
CA GLU A 485 0.52 17.76 -3.66
C GLU A 485 0.35 16.57 -2.72
N PRO A 486 1.24 15.54 -2.64
CA PRO A 486 1.03 14.46 -1.68
C PRO A 486 1.01 14.93 -0.22
N ALA A 487 1.93 15.82 0.17
CA ALA A 487 1.93 16.41 1.52
C ALA A 487 0.76 17.37 1.71
N GLN A 488 0.40 18.16 0.70
CA GLN A 488 -0.74 19.07 0.75
C GLN A 488 -2.04 18.30 0.93
N THR A 489 -2.26 17.20 0.20
CA THR A 489 -3.41 16.31 0.36
C THR A 489 -3.51 15.78 1.78
N PHE A 490 -2.39 15.28 2.33
CA PHE A 490 -2.38 14.82 3.72
C PHE A 490 -2.80 15.92 4.69
N PHE A 491 -2.16 17.09 4.63
CA PHE A 491 -2.41 18.16 5.60
C PHE A 491 -3.77 18.84 5.38
N THR A 492 -4.28 18.91 4.14
CA THR A 492 -5.64 19.38 3.85
C THR A 492 -6.68 18.51 4.55
N MET A 493 -6.52 17.19 4.51
CA MET A 493 -7.36 16.26 5.25
C MET A 493 -7.11 16.36 6.76
N ALA A 494 -5.86 16.19 7.20
CA ALA A 494 -5.50 16.05 8.61
C ALA A 494 -5.87 17.28 9.46
N SER A 495 -5.81 18.48 8.89
CA SER A 495 -6.18 19.73 9.58
C SER A 495 -7.67 19.80 9.95
N GLN A 496 -8.52 19.03 9.29
CA GLN A 496 -9.97 18.98 9.50
C GLN A 496 -10.42 17.85 10.44
N LEU A 497 -9.52 16.91 10.76
CA LEU A 497 -9.85 15.70 11.51
C LEU A 497 -9.35 15.77 12.95
N PRO A 498 -10.25 15.62 13.96
CA PRO A 498 -9.87 15.56 15.38
C PRO A 498 -8.84 14.46 15.66
N GLN A 499 -8.93 13.32 14.96
CA GLN A 499 -8.00 12.20 15.08
C GLN A 499 -6.55 12.61 14.83
N ALA A 500 -6.30 13.56 13.92
CA ALA A 500 -4.96 14.07 13.64
C ALA A 500 -4.60 15.30 14.52
N THR A 501 -5.56 16.21 14.75
CA THR A 501 -5.28 17.50 15.39
C THR A 501 -5.24 17.43 16.92
N GLN A 502 -5.86 16.42 17.53
CA GLN A 502 -5.90 16.23 18.99
C GLN A 502 -4.97 15.11 19.49
N SER A 503 -4.24 14.50 18.59
CA SER A 503 -3.28 13.42 18.86
C SER A 503 -1.84 13.92 18.84
N GLY A 504 -0.91 13.10 19.29
CA GLY A 504 0.49 13.43 19.39
C GLY A 504 1.42 12.31 18.99
N LEU A 505 2.67 12.43 19.36
CA LEU A 505 3.69 11.40 19.19
C LEU A 505 4.07 10.82 20.55
N PRO A 506 4.41 9.52 20.61
CA PRO A 506 4.81 8.88 21.83
C PRO A 506 6.12 9.48 22.37
N ASN A 507 6.26 9.52 23.68
CA ASN A 507 7.54 9.83 24.31
C ASN A 507 8.53 8.68 24.03
N TYR A 508 9.76 9.01 23.65
CA TYR A 508 10.79 8.03 23.40
C TYR A 508 11.89 8.03 24.49
N ASN A 509 12.57 6.91 24.63
CA ASN A 509 13.66 6.76 25.55
C ASN A 509 14.91 7.48 25.00
N LYS A 510 15.45 8.44 25.74
CA LYS A 510 16.60 9.26 25.32
C LYS A 510 17.91 8.47 25.12
N LYS A 511 17.97 7.19 25.53
CA LYS A 511 19.08 6.30 25.14
C LYS A 511 19.27 6.23 23.62
N TYR A 512 18.18 6.45 22.87
CA TYR A 512 18.20 6.47 21.41
C TYR A 512 18.67 7.80 20.81
N ASP A 513 18.91 8.84 21.60
CA ASP A 513 19.55 10.07 21.09
C ASP A 513 20.96 9.77 20.57
N ASP A 514 21.75 9.09 21.40
CA ASP A 514 23.13 8.73 21.09
C ASP A 514 23.31 7.28 20.61
N GLY A 515 22.21 6.53 20.53
CA GLY A 515 22.22 5.10 20.26
C GLY A 515 22.64 4.27 21.45
N THR A 516 22.49 2.96 21.32
CA THR A 516 23.06 2.05 22.30
C THR A 516 24.55 2.09 22.15
N THR A 517 25.24 2.34 23.21
CA THR A 517 26.69 2.65 23.40
C THR A 517 27.72 1.77 22.66
N GLY A 518 27.27 0.74 21.94
CA GLY A 518 28.12 -0.14 21.14
C GLY A 518 28.69 0.51 19.89
N ASP A 519 27.97 1.43 19.21
CA ASP A 519 28.34 1.84 17.86
C ASP A 519 29.52 2.80 17.83
N LYS A 520 29.48 3.86 18.64
CA LYS A 520 30.64 4.77 18.75
C LYS A 520 31.90 4.01 19.22
N LEU A 521 31.72 3.00 20.09
CA LEU A 521 32.81 2.17 20.54
C LEU A 521 33.28 1.21 19.45
N LEU A 522 32.35 0.54 18.75
CA LEU A 522 32.67 -0.36 17.63
C LEU A 522 33.36 0.39 16.48
N ASP A 523 32.87 1.58 16.14
CA ASP A 523 33.51 2.44 15.14
C ASP A 523 34.84 3.03 15.63
N SER A 524 34.92 3.40 16.91
CA SER A 524 36.15 3.98 17.49
C SER A 524 37.33 3.01 17.54
N VAL A 525 37.08 1.70 17.50
CA VAL A 525 38.15 0.70 17.48
C VAL A 525 38.76 0.48 16.10
N ARG A 526 38.19 1.03 15.01
CA ARG A 526 38.79 0.98 13.67
C ARG A 526 40.18 1.60 13.67
N GLY A 527 41.13 0.92 13.06
CA GLY A 527 42.55 1.35 13.01
C GLY A 527 43.33 1.16 14.31
N GLN A 528 42.69 0.79 15.42
CA GLN A 528 43.38 0.46 16.67
C GLN A 528 44.10 -0.89 16.57
N SER A 529 45.08 -1.13 17.47
CA SER A 529 45.64 -2.46 17.64
C SER A 529 44.60 -3.42 18.25
N GLU A 530 44.75 -4.73 17.99
CA GLU A 530 43.87 -5.75 18.57
C GLU A 530 43.75 -5.61 20.09
N SER A 531 44.88 -5.40 20.79
CA SER A 531 44.90 -5.30 22.25
C SER A 531 44.13 -4.08 22.77
N GLN A 532 44.27 -2.92 22.13
CA GLN A 532 43.52 -1.69 22.49
C GLN A 532 42.04 -1.85 22.28
N ALA A 533 41.64 -2.35 21.10
CA ALA A 533 40.23 -2.57 20.77
C ALA A 533 39.57 -3.62 21.68
N ARG A 534 40.29 -4.72 21.94
CA ARG A 534 39.86 -5.78 22.86
C ARG A 534 39.63 -5.23 24.26
N SER A 535 40.59 -4.54 24.84
CA SER A 535 40.44 -3.96 26.18
C SER A 535 39.29 -2.98 26.27
N ALA A 536 39.07 -2.15 25.26
CA ALA A 536 37.97 -1.19 25.23
C ALA A 536 36.61 -1.87 25.17
N LEU A 537 36.46 -2.98 24.44
CA LEU A 537 35.20 -3.73 24.33
C LEU A 537 34.95 -4.61 25.56
N GLU A 538 35.95 -5.30 26.09
CA GLU A 538 35.85 -6.13 27.29
C GLU A 538 35.55 -5.28 28.55
N ALA A 539 36.08 -4.05 28.63
CA ALA A 539 35.72 -3.09 29.69
C ALA A 539 34.22 -2.70 29.69
N ARG A 540 33.52 -2.94 28.58
CA ARG A 540 32.06 -2.73 28.43
C ARG A 540 31.27 -4.02 28.54
N GLY A 541 31.90 -5.12 28.97
CA GLY A 541 31.23 -6.41 29.18
C GLY A 541 31.03 -7.26 27.93
N TYR A 542 31.65 -6.92 26.79
CA TYR A 542 31.58 -7.74 25.58
C TYR A 542 32.57 -8.92 25.61
N VAL A 543 32.18 -10.03 24.99
CA VAL A 543 33.06 -11.17 24.72
C VAL A 543 33.70 -10.99 23.35
N VAL A 544 35.00 -10.78 23.28
CA VAL A 544 35.70 -10.42 22.05
C VAL A 544 36.38 -11.61 21.39
N LYS A 545 35.97 -11.90 20.14
CA LYS A 545 36.66 -12.81 19.22
C LYS A 545 37.39 -12.03 18.13
N THR A 546 38.29 -12.68 17.41
CA THR A 546 39.01 -12.08 16.29
C THR A 546 38.95 -12.95 15.05
N SER A 547 38.90 -12.29 13.89
CA SER A 547 39.04 -12.90 12.58
C SER A 547 39.93 -12.03 11.70
N ARG A 548 40.44 -12.55 10.57
CA ARG A 548 41.22 -11.77 9.62
C ARG A 548 40.40 -11.54 8.34
N VAL A 549 40.52 -10.35 7.78
CA VAL A 549 39.86 -9.92 6.56
C VAL A 549 40.80 -9.08 5.71
N VAL A 550 40.47 -8.89 4.45
CA VAL A 550 41.17 -7.95 3.58
C VAL A 550 41.17 -6.57 4.20
N GLY A 551 42.34 -5.98 4.37
CA GLY A 551 42.53 -4.76 5.16
C GLY A 551 42.15 -3.47 4.43
N GLY A 552 42.25 -3.45 3.13
CA GLY A 552 42.04 -2.25 2.33
C GLY A 552 43.04 -1.15 2.68
N ASP A 553 42.58 -0.07 3.27
CA ASP A 553 43.34 1.08 3.73
C ASP A 553 43.92 0.88 5.16
N VAL A 554 43.57 -0.22 5.84
CA VAL A 554 43.96 -0.47 7.23
C VAL A 554 45.25 -1.32 7.29
N PRO A 555 46.28 -0.88 8.01
CA PRO A 555 47.55 -1.62 8.12
C PRO A 555 47.38 -3.01 8.74
N TYR A 556 48.27 -3.94 8.38
CA TYR A 556 48.27 -5.31 8.88
C TYR A 556 48.12 -5.39 10.42
N GLY A 557 47.22 -6.28 10.87
CA GLY A 557 46.98 -6.57 12.28
C GLY A 557 46.16 -5.50 13.04
N ARG A 558 45.75 -4.44 12.37
CA ARG A 558 44.86 -3.45 12.95
C ARG A 558 43.39 -3.76 12.65
N VAL A 559 42.49 -3.24 13.46
CA VAL A 559 41.04 -3.48 13.33
C VAL A 559 40.50 -2.80 12.08
N VAL A 560 39.93 -3.56 11.19
CA VAL A 560 39.14 -3.07 10.04
C VAL A 560 37.76 -2.67 10.50
N ARG A 561 37.10 -3.55 11.26
CA ARG A 561 35.80 -3.30 11.88
C ARG A 561 35.53 -4.28 13.02
N ALA A 562 34.55 -3.95 13.86
CA ALA A 562 33.98 -4.84 14.85
C ALA A 562 32.58 -5.25 14.43
N ILE A 563 32.26 -6.54 14.49
CA ILE A 563 30.98 -7.10 14.09
C ILE A 563 30.28 -7.73 15.30
N THR A 564 29.01 -7.41 15.50
CA THR A 564 28.19 -8.03 16.54
C THR A 564 27.72 -9.43 16.12
N GLY A 565 27.69 -10.37 17.07
CA GLY A 565 27.08 -11.68 16.90
C GLY A 565 25.54 -11.62 16.92
N LYS A 566 24.90 -12.81 16.93
CA LYS A 566 23.43 -12.95 16.94
C LYS A 566 22.73 -12.27 18.13
N ASP A 567 23.44 -12.07 19.24
CA ASP A 567 22.91 -11.48 20.47
C ASP A 567 22.96 -9.94 20.48
N GLY A 568 23.36 -9.35 19.36
CA GLY A 568 23.41 -7.90 19.19
C GLY A 568 24.47 -7.24 20.08
N LYS A 569 24.13 -6.11 20.72
CA LYS A 569 25.04 -5.26 21.50
C LYS A 569 24.77 -5.32 23.02
N LYS A 570 24.09 -6.36 23.49
CA LYS A 570 23.82 -6.53 24.92
C LYS A 570 25.11 -6.83 25.69
N GLU A 571 25.14 -6.44 26.95
CA GLU A 571 26.24 -6.83 27.85
C GLU A 571 26.39 -8.36 27.86
N GLY A 572 27.61 -8.86 27.69
CA GLY A 572 27.89 -10.28 27.50
C GLY A 572 27.81 -10.78 26.06
N ALA A 573 27.35 -9.97 25.10
CA ALA A 573 27.29 -10.36 23.71
C ALA A 573 28.67 -10.53 23.07
N GLU A 574 28.74 -11.44 22.10
CA GLU A 574 29.96 -11.72 21.35
C GLU A 574 30.18 -10.65 20.26
N ILE A 575 31.40 -10.07 20.24
CA ILE A 575 31.86 -9.16 19.20
C ILE A 575 33.07 -9.76 18.51
N THR A 576 33.05 -9.80 17.18
CA THR A 576 34.21 -10.23 16.38
C THR A 576 34.95 -9.02 15.84
N LEU A 577 36.19 -8.81 16.29
CA LEU A 577 37.10 -7.87 15.67
C LEU A 577 37.66 -8.46 14.38
N GLN A 578 37.40 -7.81 13.26
CA GLN A 578 38.03 -8.14 11.99
C GLN A 578 39.34 -7.38 11.84
N LEU A 579 40.42 -8.12 11.84
CA LEU A 579 41.78 -7.57 11.72
C LEU A 579 42.25 -7.60 10.27
N SER A 580 42.94 -6.56 9.85
CA SER A 580 43.55 -6.47 8.52
C SER A 580 44.59 -7.57 8.30
N ASP A 581 44.52 -8.24 7.16
CA ASP A 581 45.53 -9.15 6.65
C ASP A 581 46.63 -8.44 5.83
N GLY A 582 46.55 -7.10 5.71
CA GLY A 582 47.49 -6.26 4.97
C GLY A 582 47.26 -6.25 3.45
N SER A 583 46.24 -6.95 2.94
CA SER A 583 45.92 -6.97 1.51
C SER A 583 45.17 -5.70 1.08
N PRO A 584 45.43 -5.13 -0.10
CA PRO A 584 44.70 -3.98 -0.61
C PRO A 584 43.26 -4.34 -1.00
N ALA A 585 42.35 -3.37 -0.97
CA ALA A 585 40.90 -3.52 -1.19
C ALA A 585 40.49 -4.12 -2.55
N THR A 586 41.39 -4.25 -3.50
CA THR A 586 41.09 -4.66 -4.89
C THR A 586 41.03 -6.17 -5.12
N GLN A 587 41.21 -7.01 -4.11
CA GLN A 587 41.08 -8.46 -4.25
C GLN A 587 39.89 -8.97 -3.44
N SER A 588 38.79 -9.30 -4.13
CA SER A 588 37.70 -10.07 -3.55
C SER A 588 38.21 -11.45 -3.12
N PRO A 589 37.95 -11.94 -1.90
CA PRO A 589 38.25 -13.31 -1.54
C PRO A 589 37.30 -14.24 -2.31
N SER A 590 37.87 -15.02 -3.25
CA SER A 590 37.19 -16.19 -3.78
C SER A 590 36.92 -17.17 -2.62
N SER A 591 35.68 -17.52 -2.41
CA SER A 591 35.26 -18.59 -1.52
C SER A 591 35.85 -19.92 -2.01
N GLY A 592 37.01 -20.28 -1.49
CA GLY A 592 37.63 -21.58 -1.68
C GLY A 592 37.00 -22.59 -0.74
N VAL A 593 36.06 -23.40 -1.23
CA VAL A 593 35.76 -24.70 -0.64
C VAL A 593 36.84 -25.66 -1.16
N GLY A 594 37.77 -26.01 -0.32
CA GLY A 594 38.76 -27.03 -0.61
C GLY A 594 38.10 -28.41 -0.63
N SER A 595 38.29 -29.15 -1.70
CA SER A 595 38.32 -30.60 -1.65
C SER A 595 39.47 -31.07 -2.51
N ALA A 596 40.35 -31.85 -1.89
CA ALA A 596 41.53 -32.45 -2.47
C ALA A 596 41.12 -33.65 -3.35
N ASN A 597 41.69 -33.84 -4.49
CA ASN A 597 42.65 -34.85 -4.89
C ASN A 597 42.68 -35.08 -6.40
N ALA A 598 43.90 -35.00 -6.90
CA ALA A 598 44.67 -35.94 -7.69
C ALA A 598 44.47 -36.05 -9.22
N THR A 599 45.56 -35.66 -9.86
CA THR A 599 46.27 -36.30 -11.00
C THR A 599 45.63 -36.32 -12.37
N GLY A 600 46.39 -35.80 -13.32
CA GLY A 600 46.50 -36.37 -14.63
C GLY A 600 46.44 -35.44 -15.81
N ALA A 601 47.58 -34.92 -16.19
CA ALA A 601 48.19 -34.84 -17.54
C ALA A 601 47.38 -34.48 -18.80
N GLN A 602 47.90 -33.44 -19.42
CA GLN A 602 48.27 -33.30 -20.84
C GLN A 602 47.22 -32.91 -21.90
N ASN A 603 47.56 -31.75 -22.46
CA ASN A 603 47.70 -31.42 -23.90
C ASN A 603 46.48 -31.59 -24.85
N ASN A 604 46.03 -30.60 -25.50
CA ASN A 604 46.59 -30.03 -26.74
C ASN A 604 45.60 -29.09 -27.46
N THR A 605 46.11 -27.97 -27.83
CA THR A 605 46.01 -27.26 -29.12
C THR A 605 44.69 -27.21 -29.91
N GLY A 606 44.37 -26.01 -30.36
CA GLY A 606 43.76 -25.74 -31.66
C GLY A 606 42.79 -24.59 -31.64
N SER A 607 43.26 -23.45 -31.85
CA SER A 607 43.24 -22.59 -33.06
C SER A 607 41.88 -22.07 -33.50
N ALA A 608 41.75 -20.79 -33.35
CA ALA A 608 41.30 -19.74 -34.26
C ALA A 608 40.09 -20.00 -35.18
N ASN A 609 39.10 -19.13 -35.12
CA ASN A 609 38.95 -18.17 -36.19
C ASN A 609 38.02 -17.02 -35.86
N THR A 610 38.53 -15.88 -36.18
CA THR A 610 37.98 -14.54 -36.32
C THR A 610 36.86 -14.45 -37.34
N THR A 611 35.89 -13.59 -37.04
CA THR A 611 35.34 -12.50 -37.87
C THR A 611 34.43 -11.72 -36.91
N GLY A 612 34.58 -10.52 -36.58
CA GLY A 612 34.91 -9.29 -37.26
C GLY A 612 33.69 -8.67 -37.91
N VAL A 613 33.05 -7.67 -37.29
CA VAL A 613 32.59 -6.45 -37.93
C VAL A 613 32.04 -5.48 -36.83
N SER A 614 32.79 -4.42 -36.65
CA SER A 614 32.52 -2.96 -36.53
C SER A 614 31.22 -2.47 -35.97
N ASN A 615 31.35 -1.75 -34.90
CA ASN A 615 31.04 -0.33 -34.64
C ASN A 615 29.82 0.29 -35.32
N GLU A 616 28.93 0.80 -34.54
CA GLU A 616 28.71 2.26 -34.44
C GLU A 616 27.84 2.58 -33.25
N GLY A 617 28.20 3.62 -32.58
CA GLY A 617 27.85 4.29 -31.43
C GLY A 617 26.44 4.89 -31.39
N GLY A 618 25.99 5.17 -30.21
CA GLY A 618 24.78 5.94 -29.95
C GLY A 618 24.44 5.88 -28.49
N HIS A 619 24.51 7.00 -27.88
CA HIS A 619 24.11 7.33 -26.53
C HIS A 619 22.75 6.77 -26.13
N GLY A 620 22.61 6.28 -24.90
CA GLY A 620 21.32 6.01 -24.30
C GLY A 620 21.47 5.72 -22.81
N ALA A 621 21.00 6.62 -22.00
CA ALA A 621 20.64 6.37 -20.62
C ALA A 621 19.81 5.07 -20.59
N GLY A 622 20.16 4.13 -19.71
CA GLY A 622 19.41 2.90 -19.57
C GLY A 622 18.03 3.20 -18.97
N ASP A 623 17.08 3.42 -19.86
CA ASP A 623 15.67 3.38 -19.53
C ASP A 623 15.32 1.95 -19.13
N PHE A 624 14.99 1.74 -17.85
CA PHE A 624 14.22 0.58 -17.43
C PHE A 624 12.76 0.79 -17.86
N ASN A 625 12.51 0.64 -19.14
CA ASN A 625 11.16 0.51 -19.67
C ASN A 625 10.75 -0.95 -19.46
N LEU A 626 10.16 -1.26 -18.31
CA LEU A 626 9.54 -2.56 -18.05
C LEU A 626 8.20 -2.57 -18.79
N SER A 627 8.11 -3.35 -19.86
CA SER A 627 6.84 -3.65 -20.54
C SER A 627 6.00 -4.60 -19.69
N PRO A 628 4.68 -4.71 -19.91
CA PRO A 628 3.86 -5.75 -19.27
C PRO A 628 4.40 -7.17 -19.46
N GLU A 629 5.16 -7.41 -20.54
CA GLU A 629 5.81 -8.68 -20.85
C GLU A 629 6.98 -8.98 -19.90
N ASP A 630 7.64 -7.96 -19.36
CA ASP A 630 8.70 -8.11 -18.36
C ASP A 630 8.15 -8.54 -16.99
N PHE A 631 6.83 -8.40 -16.78
CA PHE A 631 6.09 -8.90 -15.62
C PHE A 631 5.45 -10.28 -15.86
N GLY A 632 5.76 -10.94 -16.99
CA GLY A 632 5.18 -12.23 -17.33
C GLY A 632 3.71 -12.18 -17.73
N ILE A 633 3.13 -10.98 -17.86
CA ILE A 633 1.77 -10.76 -18.35
C ILE A 633 1.86 -10.63 -19.87
N ARG A 634 1.52 -11.68 -20.58
CA ARG A 634 1.50 -11.66 -22.03
C ARG A 634 0.27 -10.88 -22.50
N GLN A 635 0.40 -10.17 -23.62
CA GLN A 635 -0.72 -9.49 -24.28
C GLN A 635 -1.90 -10.45 -24.51
N GLU A 636 -1.59 -11.73 -24.73
CA GLU A 636 -2.56 -12.83 -24.88
C GLU A 636 -3.39 -13.07 -23.59
N ASP A 637 -2.81 -12.87 -22.42
CA ASP A 637 -3.49 -13.02 -21.12
C ASP A 637 -4.44 -11.82 -20.86
N ILE A 638 -4.04 -10.63 -21.29
CA ILE A 638 -4.89 -9.42 -21.25
C ILE A 638 -6.06 -9.55 -22.24
N ASP A 639 -5.78 -10.07 -23.45
CA ASP A 639 -6.80 -10.25 -24.47
C ASP A 639 -7.76 -11.40 -24.11
N ASN A 640 -7.28 -12.46 -23.46
CA ASN A 640 -8.11 -13.54 -22.91
C ASN A 640 -9.03 -13.02 -21.78
N PHE A 641 -8.49 -12.25 -20.86
CA PHE A 641 -9.28 -11.60 -19.79
C PHE A 641 -10.34 -10.66 -20.37
N ARG A 642 -10.01 -9.87 -21.41
CA ARG A 642 -11.00 -9.05 -22.14
C ARG A 642 -12.08 -9.86 -22.83
N ASN A 643 -11.70 -11.01 -23.39
CA ASN A 643 -12.65 -11.90 -24.08
C ASN A 643 -13.52 -12.66 -23.09
N ASP A 644 -13.00 -13.03 -21.93
CA ASP A 644 -13.77 -13.65 -20.85
C ASP A 644 -14.80 -12.67 -20.27
N ILE A 645 -14.42 -11.41 -20.06
CA ILE A 645 -15.37 -10.34 -19.65
C ILE A 645 -16.43 -10.12 -20.75
N ARG A 646 -16.04 -10.06 -22.02
CA ARG A 646 -17.02 -9.93 -23.11
C ARG A 646 -17.97 -11.13 -23.19
N SER A 647 -17.50 -12.34 -22.94
CA SER A 647 -18.30 -13.56 -22.87
C SER A 647 -19.28 -13.53 -21.69
N LEU A 648 -18.86 -13.03 -20.53
CA LEU A 648 -19.71 -12.86 -19.34
C LEU A 648 -20.76 -11.75 -19.52
N LEU A 649 -20.45 -10.73 -20.30
CA LEU A 649 -21.35 -9.60 -20.56
C LEU A 649 -22.26 -9.81 -21.78
N GLY A 650 -22.19 -10.97 -22.44
CA GLY A 650 -23.12 -11.36 -23.52
C GLY A 650 -23.00 -10.54 -24.82
N ARG A 651 -21.83 -10.02 -25.16
CA ARG A 651 -21.56 -9.35 -26.45
C ARG A 651 -20.27 -9.83 -27.11
#